data_1b4a6dbf9da1ccd04e3604ee8884ed69
#
_entry.id   1b4a6dbf9da1ccd04e3604ee8884ed69
#
_cell.length_a   1.000
_cell.length_b   1.000
_cell.length_c   1.000
_cell.angle_alpha   90.00
_cell.angle_beta   90.00
_cell.angle_gamma   90.00
#
_symmetry.space_group_name_H-M   'P 1'
#
loop_
_entity.id
_entity.type
_entity.pdbx_description
1 polymer ?
#
loop_
_entity_poly.entity_id
_entity_poly.type
_entity_poly.pdbx_seq_one_letter_code
_entity_poly.pdbx_strand_id
1 'polypeptide(L)'
;MTSIEQPRIHRKTAISLVLGLILTALAAGVGVLNAPNAMASAGLPALPLSTSGSKIIDATGATVTLQGVNWFGFETANHAPHGLWSRDYKEMLAQIKAQGFNTVRLPFSLQAMAASTTSGIDYANGRNAALAGKTPQQVMDVIIDEAARQGLMIILDNHSQADDGFMYDLWYGQNGFTEANWIGTWQTLAKRYSDKPNVIGADLKNEPHGSATWGTGLATDWRRAAELAGNAVLAQNPNMLILVEGIEGQVAGGQKLDRHWWGGNLEGVRANPVRLSKSNKLVYSPHEYGPGVFAQPWFSDSNQASILADRWEKGFGYLVDAGTAPVLIGEFGAKNVGLDTTEGRWIRQFADYLGRKNISWTFWSWNPNSGDTGGVLLDDWRTINPAKMALLRSLINKEAIAFDGTVAPLPTPTPTPTPTPTPTPTPTPTLVINPAPTTGPVNPGITNGVITAKIVTDSSWPGGWCGKLGVQNGTSNKIVIDRMEFDLAIGGAVSTTWNGTFTRVGNHVLVTPPSWAAAAANSSFTDTGLCVTGAAPVAVMATTRIVGAITPTPSVSPSVTPTLPPTAQLLTVTMLKDSTWDGGYCRSVQVTNTGGQEISGWTLRFSLPTSVTVTQYWSGNLVRSGTAVTVTPATWAAQLAPGGSVTSFGFCASSASNLNGAAEPAGATAR
;
A
#
# COMPACT_ATOMS: atom_id res chain seq x y z
N MET A 1 -18.92 72.25 58.93
CA MET A 1 -19.89 72.45 60.01
C MET A 1 -20.97 71.45 59.90
N THR A 2 -21.16 70.71 61.03
CA THR A 2 -22.30 69.86 61.49
C THR A 2 -22.62 68.69 60.66
N SER A 3 -22.19 67.47 60.99
CA SER A 3 -22.52 66.53 62.10
C SER A 3 -24.04 66.37 62.30
N ILE A 4 -24.45 65.09 62.20
CA ILE A 4 -25.46 64.39 63.02
C ILE A 4 -25.64 62.94 62.43
N GLU A 5 -25.08 61.91 62.97
CA GLU A 5 -25.54 60.90 63.95
C GLU A 5 -26.61 59.94 63.50
N GLN A 6 -26.30 58.66 63.83
CA GLN A 6 -26.95 57.35 63.64
C GLN A 6 -28.35 57.22 64.32
N PRO A 7 -29.10 56.14 64.08
CA PRO A 7 -28.90 54.99 64.99
C PRO A 7 -28.90 53.56 64.36
N ARG A 8 -28.23 52.66 65.10
CA ARG A 8 -28.21 51.20 64.98
C ARG A 8 -29.57 50.61 65.24
N ILE A 9 -29.96 49.54 64.48
CA ILE A 9 -30.87 48.53 64.93
C ILE A 9 -30.36 47.17 64.45
N HIS A 10 -30.31 46.21 65.41
CA HIS A 10 -29.89 44.83 65.31
C HIS A 10 -30.77 43.99 64.36
N ARG A 11 -30.16 43.13 63.53
CA ARG A 11 -30.70 41.85 63.16
C ARG A 11 -29.56 40.83 63.01
N LYS A 12 -29.25 40.13 64.07
CA LYS A 12 -28.64 38.80 64.09
C LYS A 12 -29.78 37.84 63.89
N THR A 13 -29.87 37.14 62.77
CA THR A 13 -30.51 35.80 62.59
C THR A 13 -30.86 35.48 61.13
N ALA A 14 -29.98 35.79 60.16
CA ALA A 14 -30.20 35.34 58.79
C ALA A 14 -28.91 34.93 58.03
N ILE A 15 -27.81 34.73 58.77
CA ILE A 15 -26.49 34.45 58.12
C ILE A 15 -26.12 32.95 58.18
N SER A 16 -26.84 32.11 58.92
CA SER A 16 -26.46 30.68 59.06
C SER A 16 -27.09 29.69 58.08
N LEU A 17 -28.01 30.14 57.19
CA LEU A 17 -28.63 29.22 56.19
C LEU A 17 -28.09 29.43 54.74
N VAL A 18 -27.37 30.55 54.47
CA VAL A 18 -26.80 30.83 53.14
C VAL A 18 -25.37 30.32 53.02
N LEU A 19 -24.64 30.13 54.14
CA LEU A 19 -23.28 29.59 54.12
C LEU A 19 -23.23 28.07 53.96
N GLY A 20 -24.32 27.35 54.21
CA GLY A 20 -24.41 25.87 54.03
C GLY A 20 -24.64 25.44 52.59
N LEU A 21 -25.20 26.29 51.74
CA LEU A 21 -25.46 26.02 50.32
C LEU A 21 -24.33 26.43 49.39
N ILE A 22 -23.42 27.28 49.85
CA ILE A 22 -22.25 27.74 49.08
C ILE A 22 -21.07 26.77 49.28
N LEU A 23 -20.94 26.07 50.38
CA LEU A 23 -19.87 25.06 50.60
C LEU A 23 -20.15 23.70 49.96
N THR A 24 -21.38 23.37 49.60
CA THR A 24 -21.69 22.14 48.84
C THR A 24 -21.56 22.31 47.33
N ALA A 25 -21.53 23.58 46.81
CA ALA A 25 -21.27 23.89 45.41
C ALA A 25 -19.76 24.00 45.07
N LEU A 26 -18.90 24.23 46.08
CA LEU A 26 -17.45 24.31 45.85
C LEU A 26 -16.72 22.96 45.96
N ALA A 27 -17.33 21.93 46.48
CA ALA A 27 -16.74 20.56 46.56
C ALA A 27 -17.02 19.72 45.29
N ALA A 28 -17.93 20.15 44.41
CA ALA A 28 -18.19 19.50 43.13
C ALA A 28 -17.43 20.13 41.91
N GLY A 29 -16.65 21.18 42.15
CA GLY A 29 -16.00 21.99 41.10
C GLY A 29 -14.51 21.76 40.90
N VAL A 30 -13.87 20.81 41.60
CA VAL A 30 -12.39 20.58 41.51
C VAL A 30 -12.02 19.25 40.89
N GLY A 31 -12.99 18.55 40.29
CA GLY A 31 -12.77 17.24 39.66
C GLY A 31 -12.81 17.20 38.11
N VAL A 32 -12.89 18.34 37.42
CA VAL A 32 -12.98 18.37 35.94
C VAL A 32 -12.09 19.47 35.37
N LEU A 33 -10.80 19.38 35.60
CA LEU A 33 -9.82 20.17 34.85
C LEU A 33 -8.60 19.29 34.57
N ASN A 34 -8.78 18.35 33.64
CA ASN A 34 -7.74 17.79 32.78
C ASN A 34 -8.32 16.73 31.84
N ALA A 35 -9.42 17.05 31.13
CA ALA A 35 -9.68 16.44 29.85
C ALA A 35 -9.14 17.43 28.80
N PRO A 36 -8.26 17.02 27.87
CA PRO A 36 -7.93 17.89 26.73
C PRO A 36 -9.26 18.24 26.05
N ASN A 37 -9.46 19.51 25.76
CA ASN A 37 -10.62 20.01 25.00
C ASN A 37 -10.72 19.20 23.70
N ALA A 38 -11.49 18.14 23.68
CA ALA A 38 -12.04 17.59 22.47
C ALA A 38 -12.95 18.71 21.93
N MET A 39 -12.44 19.49 20.96
CA MET A 39 -13.30 20.31 20.14
C MET A 39 -14.33 19.35 19.55
N ALA A 40 -15.55 19.41 20.04
CA ALA A 40 -16.67 18.77 19.38
C ALA A 40 -16.81 19.50 18.04
N SER A 41 -16.18 18.96 16.98
CA SER A 41 -16.29 19.49 15.63
C SER A 41 -17.72 19.21 15.17
N ALA A 42 -18.47 20.27 14.93
CA ALA A 42 -19.85 20.17 14.49
C ALA A 42 -19.94 19.30 13.22
N GLY A 43 -20.51 18.12 13.33
CA GLY A 43 -20.81 17.25 12.19
C GLY A 43 -19.84 16.10 11.91
N LEU A 44 -18.81 15.84 12.73
CA LEU A 44 -18.02 14.60 12.66
C LEU A 44 -18.69 13.47 13.49
N PRO A 45 -18.54 12.19 13.08
CA PRO A 45 -18.88 11.05 13.91
C PRO A 45 -18.04 11.03 15.20
N ALA A 46 -18.40 10.22 16.18
CA ALA A 46 -17.60 10.04 17.38
C ALA A 46 -16.27 9.34 17.02
N LEU A 47 -15.18 10.10 16.95
CA LEU A 47 -13.85 9.58 16.61
C LEU A 47 -13.16 8.96 17.84
N PRO A 48 -12.24 7.99 17.69
CA PRO A 48 -11.74 7.46 16.42
C PRO A 48 -12.66 6.40 15.79
N LEU A 49 -12.51 6.21 14.48
CA LEU A 49 -13.19 5.14 13.74
C LEU A 49 -12.51 3.79 13.98
N SER A 50 -13.29 2.72 13.84
CA SER A 50 -12.81 1.34 13.82
C SER A 50 -13.67 0.49 12.88
N THR A 51 -13.36 -0.81 12.75
CA THR A 51 -14.09 -1.72 11.88
C THR A 51 -14.75 -2.85 12.69
N SER A 52 -15.93 -3.28 12.26
CA SER A 52 -16.66 -4.42 12.82
C SER A 52 -17.35 -5.18 11.69
N GLY A 53 -16.88 -6.40 11.38
CA GLY A 53 -17.30 -7.12 10.19
C GLY A 53 -17.04 -6.25 8.95
N SER A 54 -18.03 -6.12 8.06
CA SER A 54 -17.94 -5.28 6.86
C SER A 54 -18.31 -3.80 7.08
N LYS A 55 -18.34 -3.32 8.33
CA LYS A 55 -18.76 -1.95 8.66
C LYS A 55 -17.61 -1.14 9.23
N ILE A 56 -17.53 0.13 8.85
CA ILE A 56 -16.80 1.15 9.58
C ILE A 56 -17.75 1.66 10.68
N ILE A 57 -17.26 1.74 11.90
CA ILE A 57 -18.04 2.20 13.06
C ILE A 57 -17.28 3.33 13.77
N ASP A 58 -18.04 4.22 14.41
CA ASP A 58 -17.51 5.26 15.27
C ASP A 58 -17.24 4.75 16.70
N ALA A 59 -16.75 5.61 17.57
CA ALA A 59 -16.44 5.26 18.97
C ALA A 59 -17.66 4.87 19.81
N THR A 60 -18.88 5.17 19.34
CA THR A 60 -20.14 4.73 19.97
C THR A 60 -20.65 3.38 19.44
N GLY A 61 -20.03 2.85 18.38
CA GLY A 61 -20.44 1.66 17.65
C GLY A 61 -21.46 1.93 16.54
N ALA A 62 -21.79 3.19 16.26
CA ALA A 62 -22.68 3.56 15.16
C ALA A 62 -21.97 3.39 13.81
N THR A 63 -22.70 2.85 12.81
CA THR A 63 -22.15 2.68 11.47
C THR A 63 -21.91 4.02 10.79
N VAL A 64 -20.72 4.20 10.23
CA VAL A 64 -20.32 5.37 9.46
C VAL A 64 -20.09 4.95 8.01
N THR A 65 -20.78 5.60 7.07
CA THR A 65 -20.49 5.47 5.65
C THR A 65 -19.63 6.68 5.23
N LEU A 66 -18.41 6.43 4.80
CA LEU A 66 -17.53 7.47 4.25
C LEU A 66 -17.96 7.77 2.82
N GLN A 67 -18.27 9.04 2.54
CA GLN A 67 -18.76 9.53 1.26
C GLN A 67 -18.00 10.80 0.91
N GLY A 68 -17.06 10.70 -0.01
CA GLY A 68 -16.09 11.75 -0.20
C GLY A 68 -15.66 12.00 -1.63
N VAL A 69 -14.65 12.83 -1.73
CA VAL A 69 -13.97 13.18 -2.98
C VAL A 69 -12.46 13.10 -2.80
N ASN A 70 -11.75 12.83 -3.89
CA ASN A 70 -10.31 13.02 -3.98
C ASN A 70 -10.03 14.49 -4.32
N TRP A 71 -9.14 15.14 -3.59
CA TRP A 71 -8.64 16.48 -3.90
C TRP A 71 -7.14 16.40 -4.10
N PHE A 72 -6.73 16.19 -5.34
CA PHE A 72 -5.36 15.90 -5.71
C PHE A 72 -4.52 17.16 -5.95
N GLY A 73 -3.18 16.99 -5.96
CA GLY A 73 -2.19 18.01 -6.24
C GLY A 73 -0.92 17.94 -5.41
N PHE A 74 -0.93 17.42 -4.16
CA PHE A 74 0.30 17.23 -3.38
C PHE A 74 1.24 16.18 -3.99
N GLU A 75 0.74 15.27 -4.81
CA GLU A 75 1.52 14.27 -5.53
C GLU A 75 2.18 14.80 -6.80
N THR A 76 1.85 16.03 -7.20
CA THR A 76 2.38 16.68 -8.41
C THR A 76 3.50 17.67 -8.06
N ALA A 77 4.17 18.23 -9.07
CA ALA A 77 5.21 19.25 -8.91
C ALA A 77 4.72 20.56 -8.22
N ASN A 78 3.42 20.71 -7.99
CA ASN A 78 2.90 21.81 -7.19
C ASN A 78 3.11 21.58 -5.69
N HIS A 79 3.16 20.33 -5.22
CA HIS A 79 3.25 19.93 -3.82
C HIS A 79 2.18 20.63 -2.93
N ALA A 80 1.02 20.88 -3.53
CA ALA A 80 -0.14 21.52 -2.90
C ALA A 80 -1.41 21.14 -3.67
N PRO A 81 -2.59 21.07 -3.03
CA PRO A 81 -3.83 20.76 -3.72
C PRO A 81 -4.08 21.71 -4.90
N HIS A 82 -4.51 21.15 -6.02
CA HIS A 82 -4.82 21.93 -7.22
C HIS A 82 -6.03 22.85 -7.02
N GLY A 83 -6.04 23.94 -7.79
CA GLY A 83 -7.09 24.96 -7.72
C GLY A 83 -6.78 26.13 -6.77
N LEU A 84 -5.74 26.01 -5.94
CA LEU A 84 -5.33 27.10 -5.03
C LEU A 84 -4.76 28.30 -5.78
N TRP A 85 -4.44 28.20 -7.06
CA TRP A 85 -4.11 29.33 -7.94
C TRP A 85 -5.31 30.20 -8.30
N SER A 86 -6.54 29.76 -8.04
CA SER A 86 -7.76 30.47 -8.38
C SER A 86 -8.74 30.59 -7.22
N ARG A 87 -8.61 29.78 -6.16
CA ARG A 87 -9.52 29.71 -5.02
C ARG A 87 -8.78 29.69 -3.68
N ASP A 88 -9.48 30.13 -2.63
CA ASP A 88 -9.03 29.92 -1.25
C ASP A 88 -9.37 28.48 -0.80
N TYR A 89 -8.45 27.84 -0.06
CA TYR A 89 -8.62 26.48 0.44
C TYR A 89 -9.85 26.31 1.34
N LYS A 90 -10.20 27.38 2.10
CA LYS A 90 -11.39 27.37 2.98
C LYS A 90 -12.67 27.32 2.16
N GLU A 91 -12.73 28.07 1.05
CA GLU A 91 -13.86 28.04 0.14
C GLU A 91 -14.03 26.66 -0.52
N MET A 92 -12.91 26.01 -0.89
CA MET A 92 -12.91 24.66 -1.46
C MET A 92 -13.49 23.65 -0.49
N LEU A 93 -12.98 23.62 0.76
CA LEU A 93 -13.46 22.68 1.79
C LEU A 93 -14.91 22.97 2.19
N ALA A 94 -15.29 24.24 2.33
CA ALA A 94 -16.67 24.63 2.62
C ALA A 94 -17.63 24.17 1.51
N GLN A 95 -17.22 24.28 0.25
CA GLN A 95 -18.02 23.83 -0.90
C GLN A 95 -18.14 22.31 -0.94
N ILE A 96 -17.03 21.54 -0.66
CA ILE A 96 -17.09 20.08 -0.53
C ILE A 96 -18.12 19.70 0.54
N LYS A 97 -18.03 20.30 1.71
CA LYS A 97 -19.00 20.05 2.81
C LYS A 97 -20.44 20.37 2.43
N ALA A 98 -20.64 21.52 1.76
CA ALA A 98 -21.97 21.96 1.34
C ALA A 98 -22.63 21.06 0.30
N GLN A 99 -21.85 20.24 -0.45
CA GLN A 99 -22.38 19.24 -1.36
C GLN A 99 -22.81 17.94 -0.65
N GLY A 100 -22.58 17.80 0.65
CA GLY A 100 -22.97 16.63 1.44
C GLY A 100 -21.84 15.61 1.67
N PHE A 101 -20.65 15.87 1.16
CA PHE A 101 -19.50 14.99 1.43
C PHE A 101 -19.05 15.10 2.90
N ASN A 102 -18.54 13.99 3.43
CA ASN A 102 -18.02 13.92 4.80
C ASN A 102 -16.52 13.60 4.85
N THR A 103 -15.92 13.24 3.73
CA THR A 103 -14.53 12.76 3.64
C THR A 103 -13.81 13.39 2.45
N VAL A 104 -12.52 13.69 2.63
CA VAL A 104 -11.61 14.08 1.54
C VAL A 104 -10.42 13.12 1.57
N ARG A 105 -10.13 12.46 0.45
CA ARG A 105 -8.89 11.71 0.22
C ARG A 105 -7.88 12.68 -0.39
N LEU A 106 -6.70 12.82 0.25
CA LEU A 106 -5.63 13.74 -0.15
C LEU A 106 -4.44 12.93 -0.67
N PRO A 107 -4.29 12.82 -1.99
CA PRO A 107 -3.11 12.25 -2.63
C PRO A 107 -1.84 13.07 -2.31
N PHE A 108 -0.71 12.38 -2.07
CA PHE A 108 0.62 12.98 -1.94
C PHE A 108 1.71 12.07 -2.51
N SER A 109 2.84 12.65 -2.95
CA SER A 109 4.04 11.90 -3.29
C SER A 109 5.06 11.89 -2.14
N LEU A 110 5.92 10.85 -2.09
CA LEU A 110 7.03 10.82 -1.14
C LEU A 110 7.97 12.02 -1.37
N GLN A 111 8.15 12.41 -2.63
CA GLN A 111 8.96 13.57 -3.02
C GLN A 111 8.39 14.87 -2.45
N ALA A 112 7.08 15.09 -2.53
CA ALA A 112 6.43 16.25 -1.92
C ALA A 112 6.64 16.30 -0.40
N MET A 113 6.55 15.14 0.27
CA MET A 113 6.77 15.10 1.73
C MET A 113 8.22 15.39 2.13
N ALA A 114 9.18 15.23 1.23
CA ALA A 114 10.57 15.61 1.42
C ALA A 114 10.89 17.04 0.94
N ALA A 115 9.98 17.68 0.20
CA ALA A 115 10.20 19.00 -0.39
C ALA A 115 10.07 20.13 0.65
N SER A 116 10.75 21.25 0.36
CA SER A 116 10.73 22.45 1.20
C SER A 116 9.81 23.57 0.69
N THR A 117 9.30 23.44 -0.54
CA THR A 117 8.54 24.50 -1.21
C THR A 117 7.28 23.96 -1.89
N THR A 118 6.30 24.84 -2.02
CA THR A 118 5.06 24.63 -2.77
C THR A 118 4.95 25.62 -3.91
N SER A 119 4.14 25.32 -4.92
CA SER A 119 3.86 26.22 -6.04
C SER A 119 2.36 26.20 -6.39
N GLY A 120 1.93 27.06 -7.34
CA GLY A 120 0.55 27.08 -7.78
C GLY A 120 -0.45 27.55 -6.73
N ILE A 121 -0.03 28.42 -5.80
CA ILE A 121 -0.89 29.02 -4.78
C ILE A 121 -0.97 30.51 -5.01
N ASP A 122 -2.18 31.06 -5.14
CA ASP A 122 -2.42 32.50 -5.25
C ASP A 122 -2.66 33.12 -3.87
N TYR A 123 -1.89 34.14 -3.55
CA TYR A 123 -1.97 34.89 -2.29
C TYR A 123 -2.59 36.29 -2.46
N ALA A 124 -3.02 36.64 -3.68
CA ALA A 124 -3.61 37.95 -3.94
C ALA A 124 -4.87 38.20 -3.11
N ASN A 125 -5.05 39.43 -2.65
CA ASN A 125 -6.18 39.84 -1.83
C ASN A 125 -6.39 39.03 -0.55
N GLY A 126 -5.31 38.51 0.03
CA GLY A 126 -5.34 37.73 1.27
C GLY A 126 -5.79 36.28 1.11
N ARG A 127 -6.04 35.82 -0.14
CA ARG A 127 -6.31 34.39 -0.40
C ARG A 127 -5.14 33.53 0.06
N ASN A 128 -5.45 32.36 0.59
CA ASN A 128 -4.46 31.36 1.01
C ASN A 128 -3.32 31.91 1.89
N ALA A 129 -3.52 33.09 2.53
CA ALA A 129 -2.46 33.75 3.29
C ALA A 129 -1.82 32.87 4.36
N ALA A 130 -2.59 31.97 4.96
CA ALA A 130 -2.11 31.01 5.94
C ALA A 130 -1.15 29.94 5.35
N LEU A 131 -1.08 29.80 4.03
CA LEU A 131 -0.21 28.84 3.33
C LEU A 131 1.12 29.47 2.90
N ALA A 132 1.27 30.79 2.97
CA ALA A 132 2.44 31.50 2.48
C ALA A 132 3.72 31.06 3.20
N GLY A 133 4.77 30.71 2.42
CA GLY A 133 6.08 30.32 2.93
C GLY A 133 6.12 28.95 3.64
N LYS A 134 5.07 28.15 3.54
CA LYS A 134 4.99 26.84 4.17
C LYS A 134 5.53 25.72 3.27
N THR A 135 6.13 24.72 3.91
CA THR A 135 6.47 23.45 3.25
C THR A 135 5.21 22.66 2.90
N PRO A 136 5.27 21.67 2.00
CA PRO A 136 4.12 20.82 1.66
C PRO A 136 3.45 20.19 2.89
N GLN A 137 4.22 19.66 3.84
CA GLN A 137 3.69 19.11 5.08
C GLN A 137 2.96 20.17 5.92
N GLN A 138 3.49 21.41 5.98
CA GLN A 138 2.85 22.50 6.72
C GLN A 138 1.60 23.03 6.01
N VAL A 139 1.55 22.98 4.67
CA VAL A 139 0.32 23.26 3.91
C VAL A 139 -0.72 22.19 4.22
N MET A 140 -0.33 20.93 4.24
CA MET A 140 -1.21 19.79 4.60
C MET A 140 -1.78 19.95 6.01
N ASP A 141 -0.99 20.41 7.00
CA ASP A 141 -1.47 20.71 8.36
C ASP A 141 -2.61 21.75 8.35
N VAL A 142 -2.43 22.83 7.61
CA VAL A 142 -3.44 23.92 7.53
C VAL A 142 -4.72 23.43 6.86
N ILE A 143 -4.61 22.61 5.80
CA ILE A 143 -5.74 21.99 5.11
C ILE A 143 -6.50 21.04 6.05
N ILE A 144 -5.78 20.21 6.80
CA ILE A 144 -6.35 19.26 7.77
C ILE A 144 -7.10 19.99 8.90
N ASP A 145 -6.51 21.05 9.43
CA ASP A 145 -7.13 21.85 10.49
C ASP A 145 -8.40 22.55 10.01
N GLU A 146 -8.38 23.08 8.79
CA GLU A 146 -9.58 23.65 8.18
C GLU A 146 -10.65 22.59 7.90
N ALA A 147 -10.26 21.42 7.38
CA ALA A 147 -11.18 20.30 7.17
C ALA A 147 -11.88 19.89 8.49
N ALA A 148 -11.15 19.84 9.60
CA ALA A 148 -11.72 19.58 10.92
C ALA A 148 -12.77 20.64 11.30
N ARG A 149 -12.48 21.94 11.07
CA ARG A 149 -13.42 23.05 11.34
C ARG A 149 -14.67 22.98 10.48
N GLN A 150 -14.56 22.46 9.25
CA GLN A 150 -15.69 22.23 8.34
C GLN A 150 -16.46 20.92 8.63
N GLY A 151 -15.97 20.09 9.57
CA GLY A 151 -16.53 18.79 9.85
C GLY A 151 -16.30 17.76 8.74
N LEU A 152 -15.09 17.78 8.16
CA LEU A 152 -14.62 16.83 7.15
C LEU A 152 -13.53 15.92 7.70
N MET A 153 -13.64 14.64 7.39
CA MET A 153 -12.62 13.62 7.67
C MET A 153 -11.59 13.58 6.54
N ILE A 154 -10.35 13.23 6.87
CA ILE A 154 -9.24 13.15 5.91
C ILE A 154 -8.70 11.73 5.86
N ILE A 155 -8.54 11.20 4.65
CA ILE A 155 -7.72 10.03 4.34
C ILE A 155 -6.47 10.55 3.62
N LEU A 156 -5.29 10.22 4.13
CA LEU A 156 -4.04 10.49 3.45
C LEU A 156 -3.76 9.33 2.49
N ASP A 157 -3.37 9.64 1.25
CA ASP A 157 -3.06 8.65 0.23
C ASP A 157 -1.64 8.85 -0.31
N ASN A 158 -0.80 7.82 -0.16
CA ASN A 158 0.48 7.81 -0.85
C ASN A 158 0.29 7.44 -2.32
N HIS A 159 0.10 8.45 -3.16
CA HIS A 159 -0.26 8.30 -4.56
C HIS A 159 0.92 7.84 -5.42
N SER A 160 2.11 8.42 -5.17
CA SER A 160 3.32 8.14 -5.94
C SER A 160 4.58 8.32 -5.10
N GLN A 161 5.70 7.86 -5.64
CA GLN A 161 7.02 8.13 -5.07
C GLN A 161 7.53 9.49 -5.53
N ALA A 162 7.52 9.73 -6.87
CA ALA A 162 7.88 10.97 -7.50
C ALA A 162 6.69 11.92 -7.66
N ASP A 163 6.96 13.17 -8.02
CA ASP A 163 5.99 14.22 -8.29
C ASP A 163 5.76 14.47 -9.80
N ASP A 164 6.05 13.45 -10.60
CA ASP A 164 5.98 13.49 -12.07
C ASP A 164 4.60 13.10 -12.63
N GLY A 165 3.63 12.81 -11.76
CA GLY A 165 2.28 12.40 -12.14
C GLY A 165 2.18 10.96 -12.65
N PHE A 166 3.24 10.16 -12.53
CA PHE A 166 3.25 8.77 -12.95
C PHE A 166 2.94 7.82 -11.77
N MET A 167 2.04 6.86 -12.00
CA MET A 167 1.74 5.81 -11.04
C MET A 167 2.62 4.59 -11.31
N TYR A 168 3.53 4.33 -10.37
CA TYR A 168 4.48 3.22 -10.48
C TYR A 168 3.89 1.93 -9.89
N ASP A 169 4.29 0.80 -10.43
CA ASP A 169 3.82 -0.53 -10.04
C ASP A 169 3.90 -0.78 -8.52
N LEU A 170 5.06 -0.50 -7.96
CA LEU A 170 5.41 -0.81 -6.57
C LEU A 170 5.48 0.46 -5.71
N TRP A 171 5.58 0.28 -4.41
CA TRP A 171 5.72 1.33 -3.40
C TRP A 171 7.18 1.78 -3.19
N TYR A 172 8.12 1.25 -3.99
CA TYR A 172 9.55 1.55 -3.92
C TYR A 172 10.21 1.45 -5.30
N GLY A 173 11.45 1.96 -5.38
CA GLY A 173 12.34 1.74 -6.53
C GLY A 173 12.51 2.94 -7.45
N GLN A 174 11.66 3.97 -7.35
CA GLN A 174 11.74 5.16 -8.18
C GLN A 174 12.39 6.32 -7.43
N ASN A 175 13.14 7.17 -8.16
CA ASN A 175 13.85 8.34 -7.64
C ASN A 175 14.66 8.09 -6.35
N GLY A 176 15.17 6.86 -6.19
CA GLY A 176 15.93 6.46 -5.00
C GLY A 176 15.08 6.16 -3.76
N PHE A 177 13.75 6.23 -3.84
CA PHE A 177 12.88 5.87 -2.73
C PHE A 177 12.85 4.36 -2.53
N THR A 178 13.26 3.93 -1.34
CA THR A 178 13.25 2.54 -0.89
C THR A 178 11.95 2.21 -0.15
N GLU A 179 11.67 0.92 0.07
CA GLU A 179 10.57 0.47 0.96
C GLU A 179 10.71 1.09 2.37
N ALA A 180 11.94 1.22 2.88
CA ALA A 180 12.19 1.85 4.17
C ALA A 180 11.85 3.36 4.19
N ASN A 181 12.12 4.08 3.09
CA ASN A 181 11.74 5.49 2.97
C ASN A 181 10.21 5.65 2.96
N TRP A 182 9.51 4.79 2.23
CA TRP A 182 8.05 4.77 2.19
C TRP A 182 7.44 4.49 3.57
N ILE A 183 7.91 3.46 4.28
CA ILE A 183 7.46 3.16 5.65
C ILE A 183 7.80 4.31 6.60
N GLY A 184 9.01 4.88 6.51
CA GLY A 184 9.45 5.99 7.34
C GLY A 184 8.62 7.27 7.14
N THR A 185 8.20 7.56 5.90
CA THR A 185 7.28 8.66 5.61
C THR A 185 5.93 8.43 6.29
N TRP A 186 5.38 7.22 6.19
CA TRP A 186 4.14 6.85 6.88
C TRP A 186 4.25 6.97 8.40
N GLN A 187 5.34 6.51 9.00
CA GLN A 187 5.59 6.67 10.45
C GLN A 187 5.61 8.15 10.86
N THR A 188 6.26 8.98 10.04
CA THR A 188 6.34 10.43 10.28
C THR A 188 4.96 11.09 10.22
N LEU A 189 4.16 10.81 9.19
CA LEU A 189 2.82 11.36 9.03
C LEU A 189 1.87 10.84 10.12
N ALA A 190 1.91 9.54 10.43
CA ALA A 190 1.09 8.96 11.48
C ALA A 190 1.35 9.59 12.85
N LYS A 191 2.63 9.81 13.19
CA LYS A 191 3.03 10.52 14.42
C LYS A 191 2.60 11.98 14.39
N ARG A 192 2.81 12.68 13.25
CA ARG A 192 2.45 14.10 13.07
C ARG A 192 0.97 14.35 13.32
N TYR A 193 0.10 13.44 12.90
CA TYR A 193 -1.36 13.59 12.98
C TYR A 193 -1.99 12.73 14.08
N SER A 194 -1.21 12.29 15.08
CA SER A 194 -1.75 11.47 16.18
C SER A 194 -2.72 12.22 17.09
N ASP A 195 -2.63 13.55 17.13
CA ASP A 195 -3.52 14.46 17.84
C ASP A 195 -4.62 15.09 16.94
N LYS A 196 -4.69 14.71 15.66
CA LYS A 196 -5.67 15.20 14.69
C LYS A 196 -6.72 14.10 14.40
N PRO A 197 -7.77 14.00 15.20
CA PRO A 197 -8.72 12.88 15.11
C PRO A 197 -9.47 12.82 13.77
N ASN A 198 -9.59 13.93 13.05
CA ASN A 198 -10.18 13.99 11.71
C ASN A 198 -9.29 13.38 10.61
N VAL A 199 -8.01 13.11 10.85
CA VAL A 199 -7.17 12.28 9.98
C VAL A 199 -7.46 10.82 10.32
N ILE A 200 -8.43 10.25 9.62
CA ILE A 200 -9.03 8.96 9.97
C ILE A 200 -8.31 7.76 9.38
N GLY A 201 -7.52 7.93 8.32
CA GLY A 201 -6.95 6.79 7.62
C GLY A 201 -5.70 7.09 6.81
N ALA A 202 -4.92 6.04 6.61
CA ALA A 202 -3.76 5.97 5.73
C ALA A 202 -4.05 4.98 4.60
N ASP A 203 -4.20 5.47 3.37
CA ASP A 203 -4.25 4.69 2.15
C ASP A 203 -2.81 4.46 1.68
N LEU A 204 -2.32 3.25 1.93
CA LEU A 204 -0.88 2.99 2.02
C LEU A 204 -0.13 3.20 0.72
N LYS A 205 -0.74 2.85 -0.42
CA LYS A 205 -0.16 3.02 -1.77
C LYS A 205 -1.27 3.00 -2.80
N ASN A 206 -1.35 4.06 -3.58
CA ASN A 206 -2.26 4.16 -4.72
C ASN A 206 -1.89 3.15 -5.82
N GLU A 207 -2.86 2.34 -6.21
CA GLU A 207 -2.85 1.50 -7.40
C GLU A 207 -1.62 0.59 -7.56
N PRO A 208 -1.37 -0.37 -6.69
CA PRO A 208 -0.41 -1.44 -6.95
C PRO A 208 -0.84 -2.24 -8.20
N HIS A 209 0.07 -2.37 -9.19
CA HIS A 209 -0.23 -3.02 -10.47
C HIS A 209 1.02 -3.67 -11.07
N GLY A 210 0.96 -4.10 -12.33
CA GLY A 210 2.09 -4.60 -13.09
C GLY A 210 2.85 -5.71 -12.37
N SER A 211 4.01 -5.39 -11.81
CA SER A 211 4.86 -6.33 -11.07
C SER A 211 4.41 -6.62 -9.63
N ALA A 212 3.42 -5.88 -9.09
CA ALA A 212 2.88 -6.14 -7.76
C ALA A 212 2.18 -7.50 -7.69
N THR A 213 2.47 -8.27 -6.64
CA THR A 213 1.91 -9.61 -6.39
C THR A 213 1.15 -9.64 -5.08
N TRP A 214 0.30 -10.64 -4.87
CA TRP A 214 -0.44 -10.84 -3.63
C TRP A 214 -0.26 -12.24 -3.07
N GLY A 215 0.26 -12.36 -1.85
CA GLY A 215 0.39 -13.64 -1.15
C GLY A 215 1.57 -14.50 -1.60
N THR A 216 2.51 -13.95 -2.37
CA THR A 216 3.67 -14.67 -2.89
C THR A 216 4.84 -14.75 -1.91
N GLY A 217 4.89 -13.87 -0.91
CA GLY A 217 6.02 -13.71 0.01
C GLY A 217 7.26 -13.03 -0.60
N LEU A 218 7.20 -12.62 -1.87
CA LEU A 218 8.29 -11.93 -2.56
C LEU A 218 8.41 -10.45 -2.14
N ALA A 219 9.46 -9.77 -2.56
CA ALA A 219 9.62 -8.32 -2.36
C ALA A 219 8.48 -7.52 -3.02
N THR A 220 7.87 -8.05 -4.08
CA THR A 220 6.72 -7.49 -4.79
C THR A 220 5.36 -7.84 -4.16
N ASP A 221 5.33 -8.59 -3.05
CA ASP A 221 4.09 -8.96 -2.37
C ASP A 221 3.48 -7.77 -1.64
N TRP A 222 2.47 -7.16 -2.26
CA TRP A 222 1.76 -6.01 -1.73
C TRP A 222 1.10 -6.29 -0.38
N ARG A 223 0.49 -7.48 -0.20
CA ARG A 223 -0.08 -7.85 1.10
C ARG A 223 0.95 -7.78 2.22
N ARG A 224 2.18 -8.32 1.99
CA ARG A 224 3.30 -8.27 2.95
C ARG A 224 3.69 -6.82 3.25
N ALA A 225 3.84 -6.00 2.22
CA ALA A 225 4.22 -4.60 2.37
C ALA A 225 3.16 -3.80 3.13
N ALA A 226 1.88 -4.03 2.82
CA ALA A 226 0.76 -3.40 3.50
C ALA A 226 0.73 -3.77 4.99
N GLU A 227 1.04 -5.02 5.36
CA GLU A 227 1.18 -5.42 6.76
C GLU A 227 2.33 -4.68 7.46
N LEU A 228 3.49 -4.56 6.81
CA LEU A 228 4.65 -3.85 7.37
C LEU A 228 4.36 -2.36 7.59
N ALA A 229 3.88 -1.68 6.55
CA ALA A 229 3.58 -0.24 6.63
C ALA A 229 2.39 0.04 7.55
N GLY A 230 1.31 -0.74 7.45
CA GLY A 230 0.13 -0.59 8.29
C GLY A 230 0.46 -0.77 9.78
N ASN A 231 1.28 -1.76 10.13
CA ASN A 231 1.74 -1.94 11.50
C ASN A 231 2.68 -0.82 11.96
N ALA A 232 3.51 -0.28 11.08
CA ALA A 232 4.36 0.87 11.37
C ALA A 232 3.54 2.14 11.62
N VAL A 233 2.47 2.36 10.86
CA VAL A 233 1.48 3.43 11.11
C VAL A 233 0.81 3.25 12.47
N LEU A 234 0.27 2.06 12.73
CA LEU A 234 -0.46 1.76 13.98
C LEU A 234 0.40 1.84 15.24
N ALA A 235 1.71 1.63 15.11
CA ALA A 235 2.67 1.84 16.19
C ALA A 235 2.81 3.32 16.56
N GLN A 236 2.64 4.26 15.61
CA GLN A 236 2.72 5.69 15.85
C GLN A 236 1.34 6.31 16.16
N ASN A 237 0.30 5.85 15.46
CA ASN A 237 -1.08 6.32 15.63
C ASN A 237 -2.05 5.12 15.62
N PRO A 238 -2.39 4.56 16.79
CA PRO A 238 -3.28 3.41 16.89
C PRO A 238 -4.75 3.70 16.52
N ASN A 239 -5.08 4.96 16.26
CA ASN A 239 -6.43 5.41 15.95
C ASN A 239 -6.73 5.45 14.45
N MET A 240 -5.70 5.47 13.58
CA MET A 240 -5.88 5.50 12.13
C MET A 240 -6.44 4.18 11.59
N LEU A 241 -7.34 4.26 10.63
CA LEU A 241 -7.68 3.14 9.76
C LEU A 241 -6.51 2.91 8.78
N ILE A 242 -6.27 1.68 8.44
CA ILE A 242 -5.30 1.28 7.42
C ILE A 242 -6.08 0.83 6.19
N LEU A 243 -5.96 1.59 5.12
CA LEU A 243 -6.58 1.31 3.85
C LEU A 243 -5.58 0.53 2.98
N VAL A 244 -6.03 -0.57 2.42
CA VAL A 244 -5.21 -1.47 1.61
C VAL A 244 -5.94 -1.75 0.32
N GLU A 245 -5.40 -1.24 -0.77
CA GLU A 245 -5.89 -1.54 -2.10
C GLU A 245 -5.58 -2.99 -2.50
N GLY A 246 -6.17 -3.44 -3.59
CA GLY A 246 -5.78 -4.67 -4.24
C GLY A 246 -4.54 -4.50 -5.12
N ILE A 247 -4.45 -5.36 -6.14
CA ILE A 247 -3.44 -5.29 -7.21
C ILE A 247 -4.15 -5.40 -8.57
N GLU A 248 -3.42 -5.41 -9.69
CA GLU A 248 -4.00 -5.68 -11.01
C GLU A 248 -4.22 -7.18 -11.26
N GLY A 249 -3.21 -8.00 -10.97
CA GLY A 249 -3.17 -9.44 -11.23
C GLY A 249 -2.19 -10.16 -10.31
N GLN A 250 -1.67 -11.32 -10.72
CA GLN A 250 -0.59 -12.04 -10.04
C GLN A 250 -0.88 -12.48 -8.58
N VAL A 251 -2.09 -12.97 -8.35
CA VAL A 251 -2.50 -13.54 -7.05
C VAL A 251 -1.94 -14.94 -6.87
N ALA A 252 -1.26 -15.19 -5.76
CA ALA A 252 -0.77 -16.53 -5.42
C ALA A 252 -1.93 -17.53 -5.27
N GLY A 253 -1.83 -18.68 -5.93
CA GLY A 253 -2.90 -19.69 -5.98
C GLY A 253 -3.93 -19.45 -7.09
N GLY A 254 -3.74 -18.41 -7.89
CA GLY A 254 -4.61 -18.05 -9.01
C GLY A 254 -5.75 -17.14 -8.63
N GLN A 255 -6.37 -16.56 -9.65
CA GLN A 255 -7.52 -15.66 -9.55
C GLN A 255 -8.61 -16.11 -10.51
N LYS A 256 -9.86 -15.66 -10.27
CA LYS A 256 -11.02 -16.06 -11.09
C LYS A 256 -11.15 -15.24 -12.36
N LEU A 257 -10.75 -13.96 -12.29
CA LEU A 257 -10.76 -13.02 -13.41
C LEU A 257 -9.32 -12.85 -13.91
N ASP A 258 -9.17 -12.77 -15.23
CA ASP A 258 -7.88 -12.61 -15.90
C ASP A 258 -7.22 -11.28 -15.63
N ARG A 259 -8.03 -10.24 -15.38
CA ARG A 259 -7.58 -8.86 -15.17
C ARG A 259 -8.56 -8.08 -14.28
N HIS A 260 -8.00 -7.15 -13.52
CA HIS A 260 -8.72 -6.11 -12.79
C HIS A 260 -8.18 -4.72 -13.16
N TRP A 261 -8.77 -3.67 -12.62
CA TRP A 261 -8.16 -2.35 -12.59
C TRP A 261 -6.95 -2.35 -11.66
N TRP A 262 -6.04 -1.41 -11.86
CA TRP A 262 -4.94 -1.19 -10.93
C TRP A 262 -5.50 -0.94 -9.52
N GLY A 263 -4.92 -1.57 -8.53
CA GLY A 263 -5.45 -1.53 -7.17
C GLY A 263 -6.80 -2.26 -6.95
N GLY A 264 -7.44 -2.82 -8.01
CA GLY A 264 -8.81 -3.33 -7.95
C GLY A 264 -8.95 -4.79 -7.49
N ASN A 265 -7.90 -5.61 -7.60
CA ASN A 265 -7.98 -7.05 -7.37
C ASN A 265 -7.75 -7.42 -5.91
N LEU A 266 -8.81 -7.76 -5.21
CA LEU A 266 -8.78 -8.30 -3.85
C LEU A 266 -9.13 -9.81 -3.77
N GLU A 267 -9.12 -10.54 -4.89
CA GLU A 267 -9.40 -11.98 -4.89
C GLU A 267 -8.45 -12.75 -3.97
N GLY A 268 -7.20 -12.27 -3.83
CA GLY A 268 -6.17 -12.87 -2.99
C GLY A 268 -6.44 -12.84 -1.49
N VAL A 269 -7.34 -11.97 -1.03
CA VAL A 269 -7.70 -11.86 0.40
C VAL A 269 -8.30 -13.16 0.94
N ARG A 270 -9.01 -13.94 0.12
CA ARG A 270 -9.60 -15.22 0.53
C ARG A 270 -8.55 -16.17 1.11
N ALA A 271 -7.41 -16.28 0.46
CA ALA A 271 -6.33 -17.20 0.86
C ALA A 271 -5.28 -16.48 1.74
N ASN A 272 -5.02 -15.23 1.47
CA ASN A 272 -3.95 -14.45 2.08
C ASN A 272 -4.50 -13.09 2.58
N PRO A 273 -5.30 -13.06 3.66
CA PRO A 273 -5.80 -11.81 4.21
C PRO A 273 -4.66 -10.96 4.81
N VAL A 274 -4.83 -9.64 4.79
CA VAL A 274 -3.95 -8.70 5.50
C VAL A 274 -4.16 -8.85 7.00
N ARG A 275 -3.07 -8.95 7.76
CA ARG A 275 -3.08 -9.10 9.22
C ARG A 275 -2.37 -7.92 9.88
N LEU A 276 -3.14 -7.10 10.56
CA LEU A 276 -2.64 -5.96 11.30
C LEU A 276 -2.55 -6.26 12.80
N SER A 277 -1.65 -5.59 13.49
CA SER A 277 -1.51 -5.61 14.96
C SER A 277 -2.79 -5.17 15.69
N LYS A 278 -3.65 -4.38 15.00
CA LYS A 278 -5.01 -4.03 15.41
C LYS A 278 -5.97 -4.43 14.30
N SER A 279 -6.59 -5.58 14.45
CA SER A 279 -7.48 -6.17 13.44
C SER A 279 -8.68 -5.29 13.10
N ASN A 280 -9.14 -4.46 14.04
CA ASN A 280 -10.28 -3.56 13.87
C ASN A 280 -9.89 -2.20 13.24
N LYS A 281 -8.78 -2.14 12.49
CA LYS A 281 -8.33 -0.94 11.77
C LYS A 281 -8.16 -1.17 10.27
N LEU A 282 -8.41 -2.36 9.76
CA LEU A 282 -8.28 -2.69 8.34
C LEU A 282 -9.53 -2.30 7.55
N VAL A 283 -9.32 -1.62 6.44
CA VAL A 283 -10.30 -1.35 5.37
C VAL A 283 -9.66 -1.74 4.06
N TYR A 284 -10.35 -2.46 3.18
CA TYR A 284 -9.86 -2.68 1.82
C TYR A 284 -10.37 -1.57 0.90
N SER A 285 -9.49 -1.00 0.05
CA SER A 285 -9.78 0.20 -0.76
C SER A 285 -9.58 -0.02 -2.27
N PRO A 286 -10.35 -0.91 -2.92
CA PRO A 286 -10.17 -1.15 -4.36
C PRO A 286 -10.57 0.07 -5.19
N HIS A 287 -9.98 0.19 -6.40
CA HIS A 287 -10.34 1.17 -7.42
C HIS A 287 -11.13 0.51 -8.54
N GLU A 288 -12.05 1.25 -9.14
CA GLU A 288 -12.88 0.77 -10.25
C GLU A 288 -13.18 1.90 -11.23
N TYR A 289 -12.95 1.65 -12.51
CA TYR A 289 -13.14 2.65 -13.57
C TYR A 289 -13.94 2.13 -14.75
N GLY A 290 -14.40 3.05 -15.56
CA GLY A 290 -15.18 2.80 -16.76
C GLY A 290 -14.38 2.91 -18.06
N PRO A 291 -15.04 2.68 -19.21
CA PRO A 291 -14.39 2.69 -20.53
C PRO A 291 -13.82 4.05 -20.93
N GLY A 292 -14.19 5.14 -20.24
CA GLY A 292 -13.63 6.47 -20.46
C GLY A 292 -12.19 6.61 -19.99
N VAL A 293 -11.77 5.82 -18.99
CA VAL A 293 -10.39 5.73 -18.51
C VAL A 293 -9.59 4.76 -19.37
N PHE A 294 -10.11 3.55 -19.56
CA PHE A 294 -9.53 2.58 -20.46
C PHE A 294 -10.59 1.61 -20.98
N ALA A 295 -10.60 1.37 -22.30
CA ALA A 295 -11.58 0.51 -22.97
C ALA A 295 -11.25 -0.98 -22.73
N GLN A 296 -11.53 -1.46 -21.53
CA GLN A 296 -11.34 -2.88 -21.18
C GLN A 296 -12.27 -3.77 -22.03
N PRO A 297 -11.86 -5.03 -22.37
CA PRO A 297 -12.61 -5.91 -23.26
C PRO A 297 -14.06 -6.17 -22.83
N TRP A 298 -14.33 -6.24 -21.54
CA TRP A 298 -15.67 -6.51 -21.00
C TRP A 298 -16.68 -5.37 -21.21
N PHE A 299 -16.24 -4.18 -21.62
CA PHE A 299 -17.15 -3.07 -21.97
C PHE A 299 -17.76 -3.19 -23.37
N SER A 300 -17.26 -4.10 -24.20
CA SER A 300 -17.79 -4.36 -25.54
C SER A 300 -18.89 -5.45 -25.56
N ASP A 301 -19.16 -6.10 -24.44
CA ASP A 301 -20.14 -7.18 -24.35
C ASP A 301 -21.56 -6.65 -24.24
N SER A 302 -22.52 -7.28 -24.95
CA SER A 302 -23.94 -6.96 -24.89
C SER A 302 -24.56 -7.20 -23.51
N ASN A 303 -23.95 -8.06 -22.68
CA ASN A 303 -24.36 -8.39 -21.31
C ASN A 303 -23.59 -7.59 -20.26
N GLN A 304 -23.04 -6.46 -20.61
CA GLN A 304 -22.19 -5.63 -19.77
C GLN A 304 -22.69 -5.51 -18.33
N ALA A 305 -23.98 -5.27 -18.11
CA ALA A 305 -24.53 -5.06 -16.79
C ALA A 305 -24.32 -6.26 -15.84
N SER A 306 -24.56 -7.48 -16.33
CA SER A 306 -24.37 -8.70 -15.54
C SER A 306 -22.90 -9.05 -15.35
N ILE A 307 -22.08 -8.81 -16.38
CA ILE A 307 -20.63 -9.05 -16.33
C ILE A 307 -19.96 -8.15 -15.28
N LEU A 308 -20.30 -6.86 -15.25
CA LEU A 308 -19.76 -5.91 -14.28
C LEU A 308 -20.13 -6.28 -12.84
N ALA A 309 -21.39 -6.62 -12.58
CA ALA A 309 -21.83 -7.05 -11.25
C ALA A 309 -21.06 -8.31 -10.78
N ASP A 310 -20.90 -9.30 -11.65
CA ASP A 310 -20.14 -10.52 -11.37
C ASP A 310 -18.65 -10.23 -11.11
N ARG A 311 -18.05 -9.29 -11.88
CA ARG A 311 -16.67 -8.87 -11.69
C ARG A 311 -16.47 -8.21 -10.33
N TRP A 312 -17.35 -7.28 -9.94
CA TRP A 312 -17.27 -6.60 -8.65
C TRP A 312 -17.44 -7.57 -7.47
N GLU A 313 -18.37 -8.55 -7.60
CA GLU A 313 -18.53 -9.59 -6.58
C GLU A 313 -17.27 -10.47 -6.45
N LYS A 314 -16.65 -10.86 -7.55
CA LYS A 314 -15.41 -11.65 -7.54
C LYS A 314 -14.23 -10.85 -7.01
N GLY A 315 -14.10 -9.59 -7.44
CA GLY A 315 -12.97 -8.72 -7.12
C GLY A 315 -12.95 -8.30 -5.66
N PHE A 316 -14.06 -7.81 -5.13
CA PHE A 316 -14.10 -7.20 -3.79
C PHE A 316 -15.45 -7.29 -3.06
N GLY A 317 -16.57 -7.36 -3.76
CA GLY A 317 -17.92 -7.33 -3.15
C GLY A 317 -18.16 -8.45 -2.16
N TYR A 318 -17.60 -9.61 -2.41
CA TYR A 318 -17.66 -10.77 -1.53
C TYR A 318 -17.13 -10.50 -0.11
N LEU A 319 -16.22 -9.52 0.06
CA LEU A 319 -15.68 -9.16 1.38
C LEU A 319 -16.76 -8.56 2.27
N VAL A 320 -17.65 -7.77 1.65
CA VAL A 320 -18.79 -7.15 2.33
C VAL A 320 -19.82 -8.20 2.69
N ASP A 321 -20.19 -9.05 1.74
CA ASP A 321 -21.21 -10.09 1.92
C ASP A 321 -20.81 -11.14 2.98
N ALA A 322 -19.53 -11.50 2.98
CA ALA A 322 -18.97 -12.43 3.99
C ALA A 322 -18.74 -11.77 5.36
N GLY A 323 -18.93 -10.46 5.49
CA GLY A 323 -18.60 -9.75 6.73
C GLY A 323 -17.12 -9.78 7.09
N THR A 324 -16.25 -9.93 6.10
CA THR A 324 -14.79 -10.12 6.30
C THR A 324 -14.12 -8.83 6.76
N ALA A 325 -14.35 -7.74 6.04
CA ALA A 325 -13.84 -6.42 6.32
C ALA A 325 -14.65 -5.36 5.57
N PRO A 326 -14.64 -4.09 5.99
CA PRO A 326 -15.22 -3.00 5.22
C PRO A 326 -14.46 -2.81 3.90
N VAL A 327 -15.21 -2.39 2.88
CA VAL A 327 -14.68 -1.92 1.61
C VAL A 327 -14.98 -0.42 1.49
N LEU A 328 -13.99 0.33 1.03
CA LEU A 328 -14.10 1.71 0.60
C LEU A 328 -13.55 1.79 -0.83
N ILE A 329 -14.35 2.20 -1.80
CA ILE A 329 -13.82 2.46 -3.13
C ILE A 329 -13.00 3.75 -3.06
N GLY A 330 -11.66 3.62 -3.15
CA GLY A 330 -10.74 4.75 -3.03
C GLY A 330 -10.85 5.70 -4.20
N GLU A 331 -11.09 5.14 -5.39
CA GLU A 331 -11.32 5.92 -6.61
C GLU A 331 -12.34 5.27 -7.53
N PHE A 332 -13.22 6.08 -8.06
CA PHE A 332 -14.08 5.82 -9.21
C PHE A 332 -14.53 7.15 -9.80
N GLY A 333 -14.68 7.23 -11.10
CA GLY A 333 -15.05 8.50 -11.75
C GLY A 333 -15.36 8.32 -13.23
N ALA A 334 -15.98 9.33 -13.84
CA ALA A 334 -16.34 9.35 -15.25
C ALA A 334 -16.50 10.77 -15.76
N LYS A 335 -16.18 11.02 -17.05
CA LYS A 335 -16.55 12.26 -17.73
C LYS A 335 -18.04 12.34 -17.95
N ASN A 336 -18.62 11.25 -18.44
CA ASN A 336 -20.03 11.17 -18.83
C ASN A 336 -20.80 10.34 -17.80
N VAL A 337 -21.91 10.87 -17.34
CA VAL A 337 -22.79 10.21 -16.38
C VAL A 337 -24.22 10.01 -16.92
N GLY A 338 -24.44 10.28 -18.22
CA GLY A 338 -25.71 10.09 -18.92
C GLY A 338 -25.95 8.63 -19.31
N LEU A 339 -27.19 8.24 -19.54
CA LEU A 339 -27.55 6.88 -19.98
C LEU A 339 -27.23 6.60 -21.45
N ASP A 340 -26.91 7.62 -22.22
CA ASP A 340 -26.63 7.58 -23.66
C ASP A 340 -25.25 7.01 -23.99
N THR A 341 -24.34 6.97 -23.02
CA THR A 341 -22.95 6.46 -23.18
C THR A 341 -22.73 5.17 -22.40
N THR A 342 -21.78 4.34 -22.86
CA THR A 342 -21.35 3.13 -22.12
C THR A 342 -20.72 3.50 -20.77
N GLU A 343 -19.91 4.56 -20.74
CA GLU A 343 -19.32 5.08 -19.52
C GLU A 343 -20.39 5.55 -18.52
N GLY A 344 -21.39 6.30 -19.00
CA GLY A 344 -22.46 6.80 -18.13
C GLY A 344 -23.37 5.69 -17.59
N ARG A 345 -23.64 4.64 -18.39
CA ARG A 345 -24.33 3.45 -17.86
C ARG A 345 -23.49 2.72 -16.82
N TRP A 346 -22.19 2.57 -17.06
CA TRP A 346 -21.27 1.94 -16.11
C TRP A 346 -21.26 2.69 -14.77
N ILE A 347 -21.01 4.01 -14.77
CA ILE A 347 -20.90 4.77 -13.51
C ILE A 347 -22.19 4.75 -12.70
N ARG A 348 -23.36 4.77 -13.37
CA ARG A 348 -24.66 4.67 -12.71
C ARG A 348 -24.90 3.29 -12.12
N GLN A 349 -24.57 2.22 -12.85
CA GLN A 349 -24.66 0.85 -12.34
C GLN A 349 -23.74 0.64 -11.14
N PHE A 350 -22.51 1.19 -11.21
CA PHE A 350 -21.56 1.10 -10.11
C PHE A 350 -22.04 1.87 -8.88
N ALA A 351 -22.53 3.10 -9.06
CA ALA A 351 -23.09 3.89 -7.97
C ALA A 351 -24.31 3.19 -7.32
N ASP A 352 -25.21 2.60 -8.12
CA ASP A 352 -26.32 1.79 -7.60
C ASP A 352 -25.83 0.57 -6.80
N TYR A 353 -24.79 -0.12 -7.30
CA TYR A 353 -24.16 -1.22 -6.60
C TYR A 353 -23.58 -0.78 -5.24
N LEU A 354 -22.86 0.33 -5.18
CA LEU A 354 -22.30 0.89 -3.95
C LEU A 354 -23.40 1.25 -2.94
N GLY A 355 -24.47 1.89 -3.43
CA GLY A 355 -25.61 2.28 -2.60
C GLY A 355 -26.32 1.08 -1.97
N ARG A 356 -26.60 0.04 -2.75
CA ARG A 356 -27.25 -1.20 -2.29
C ARG A 356 -26.41 -1.96 -1.26
N LYS A 357 -25.09 -2.00 -1.42
CA LYS A 357 -24.18 -2.68 -0.49
C LYS A 357 -23.72 -1.79 0.68
N ASN A 358 -24.11 -0.52 0.69
CA ASN A 358 -23.66 0.47 1.68
C ASN A 358 -22.13 0.55 1.77
N ILE A 359 -21.45 0.47 0.63
CA ILE A 359 -19.99 0.56 0.51
C ILE A 359 -19.58 2.03 0.61
N SER A 360 -18.56 2.34 1.38
CA SER A 360 -17.92 3.66 1.47
C SER A 360 -17.17 3.99 0.17
N TRP A 361 -16.99 5.28 -0.13
CA TRP A 361 -16.38 5.69 -1.38
C TRP A 361 -15.79 7.11 -1.35
N THR A 362 -14.80 7.37 -2.24
CA THR A 362 -14.26 8.68 -2.57
C THR A 362 -14.20 8.83 -4.09
N PHE A 363 -14.95 9.81 -4.64
CA PHE A 363 -15.07 10.04 -6.09
C PHE A 363 -13.81 10.69 -6.66
N TRP A 364 -13.31 10.21 -7.76
CA TRP A 364 -12.23 10.83 -8.52
C TRP A 364 -12.80 11.71 -9.63
N SER A 365 -12.76 13.08 -9.51
CA SER A 365 -12.18 13.84 -8.41
C SER A 365 -12.97 15.13 -8.14
N TRP A 366 -12.62 15.84 -7.08
CA TRP A 366 -13.12 17.20 -6.87
C TRP A 366 -12.65 18.16 -7.96
N ASN A 367 -11.36 18.03 -8.30
CA ASN A 367 -10.64 18.82 -9.30
C ASN A 367 -11.23 18.64 -10.71
N PRO A 368 -11.37 19.71 -11.53
CA PRO A 368 -11.84 19.58 -12.92
C PRO A 368 -10.77 19.05 -13.88
N ASN A 369 -9.49 19.15 -13.53
CA ASN A 369 -8.34 18.91 -14.41
C ASN A 369 -7.83 17.46 -14.44
N SER A 370 -8.65 16.48 -14.05
CA SER A 370 -8.38 15.08 -14.37
C SER A 370 -8.64 14.82 -15.86
N GLY A 371 -7.63 14.33 -16.59
CA GLY A 371 -7.67 14.20 -18.04
C GLY A 371 -8.71 13.21 -18.54
N ASP A 372 -8.99 12.16 -17.79
CA ASP A 372 -9.84 11.02 -18.15
C ASP A 372 -11.23 11.05 -17.52
N THR A 373 -11.39 11.59 -16.32
CA THR A 373 -12.68 11.64 -15.61
C THR A 373 -13.26 13.06 -15.50
N GLY A 374 -12.43 14.11 -15.63
CA GLY A 374 -12.79 15.46 -15.19
C GLY A 374 -13.13 15.51 -13.70
N GLY A 375 -13.83 16.53 -13.24
CA GLY A 375 -14.13 16.72 -11.83
C GLY A 375 -15.62 16.90 -11.50
N VAL A 376 -15.89 16.97 -10.19
CA VAL A 376 -17.16 17.50 -9.66
C VAL A 376 -17.26 19.00 -9.94
N LEU A 377 -16.11 19.72 -9.92
CA LEU A 377 -16.03 21.10 -10.41
C LEU A 377 -15.93 21.14 -11.94
N LEU A 378 -16.39 22.23 -12.51
CA LEU A 378 -16.10 22.63 -13.89
C LEU A 378 -14.77 23.40 -13.97
N ASP A 379 -14.28 23.65 -15.19
CA ASP A 379 -12.94 24.24 -15.47
C ASP A 379 -12.73 25.63 -14.86
N ASP A 380 -13.80 26.30 -14.45
CA ASP A 380 -13.73 27.55 -13.69
C ASP A 380 -13.34 27.37 -12.21
N TRP A 381 -13.16 26.12 -11.75
CA TRP A 381 -12.84 25.72 -10.37
C TRP A 381 -13.88 26.17 -9.33
N ARG A 382 -15.07 26.57 -9.73
CA ARG A 382 -16.13 27.13 -8.86
C ARG A 382 -17.47 26.44 -9.08
N THR A 383 -17.85 26.31 -10.33
CA THR A 383 -19.16 25.77 -10.70
C THR A 383 -19.19 24.27 -10.53
N ILE A 384 -20.20 23.77 -9.84
CA ILE A 384 -20.46 22.34 -9.69
C ILE A 384 -21.01 21.78 -11.01
N ASN A 385 -20.48 20.66 -11.47
CA ASN A 385 -21.06 19.89 -12.57
C ASN A 385 -22.42 19.32 -12.14
N PRO A 386 -23.54 19.80 -12.71
CA PRO A 386 -24.84 19.46 -12.18
C PRO A 386 -25.20 17.98 -12.40
N ALA A 387 -24.77 17.39 -13.51
CA ALA A 387 -25.07 15.99 -13.83
C ALA A 387 -24.33 15.02 -12.92
N LYS A 388 -23.03 15.25 -12.68
CA LYS A 388 -22.24 14.45 -11.74
C LYS A 388 -22.78 14.58 -10.32
N MET A 389 -23.07 15.82 -9.89
CA MET A 389 -23.55 16.01 -8.54
C MET A 389 -24.96 15.43 -8.32
N ALA A 390 -25.82 15.42 -9.33
CA ALA A 390 -27.11 14.74 -9.25
C ALA A 390 -26.94 13.24 -8.98
N LEU A 391 -26.04 12.55 -9.72
CA LEU A 391 -25.71 11.15 -9.49
C LEU A 391 -25.15 10.91 -8.08
N LEU A 392 -24.20 11.74 -7.65
CA LEU A 392 -23.54 11.58 -6.34
C LEU A 392 -24.52 11.86 -5.18
N ARG A 393 -25.47 12.80 -5.35
CA ARG A 393 -26.53 13.03 -4.35
C ARG A 393 -27.47 11.84 -4.20
N SER A 394 -27.86 11.21 -5.31
CA SER A 394 -28.67 9.98 -5.24
C SER A 394 -27.91 8.88 -4.49
N LEU A 395 -26.60 8.75 -4.70
CA LEU A 395 -25.77 7.80 -3.95
C LEU A 395 -25.64 8.21 -2.46
N ILE A 396 -25.43 9.49 -2.15
CA ILE A 396 -25.39 10.01 -0.77
C ILE A 396 -26.71 9.73 -0.04
N ASN A 397 -27.82 9.99 -0.71
CA ASN A 397 -29.17 9.81 -0.15
C ASN A 397 -29.63 8.36 -0.15
N LYS A 398 -28.86 7.43 -0.74
CA LYS A 398 -29.22 6.01 -0.93
C LYS A 398 -30.51 5.84 -1.76
N GLU A 399 -30.67 6.67 -2.78
CA GLU A 399 -31.76 6.59 -3.75
C GLU A 399 -31.43 5.55 -4.82
N ALA A 400 -32.45 4.93 -5.41
CA ALA A 400 -32.25 4.02 -6.53
C ALA A 400 -31.75 4.79 -7.78
N ILE A 401 -30.75 4.24 -8.45
CA ILE A 401 -30.08 4.87 -9.59
C ILE A 401 -30.37 4.05 -10.86
N ALA A 402 -31.09 4.62 -11.80
CA ALA A 402 -31.30 3.99 -13.09
C ALA A 402 -30.02 3.96 -13.93
N PHE A 403 -29.71 2.82 -14.58
CA PHE A 403 -28.54 2.64 -15.43
C PHE A 403 -28.78 1.92 -16.76
N ASP A 404 -29.92 1.21 -16.90
CA ASP A 404 -30.29 0.46 -18.12
C ASP A 404 -31.71 0.79 -18.62
N GLY A 405 -32.35 1.84 -18.08
CA GLY A 405 -33.73 2.20 -18.35
C GLY A 405 -34.76 1.45 -17.50
N THR A 406 -34.32 0.52 -16.64
CA THR A 406 -35.13 -0.16 -15.64
C THR A 406 -34.72 0.28 -14.25
N VAL A 407 -35.70 0.51 -13.36
CA VAL A 407 -35.41 0.72 -11.93
C VAL A 407 -35.40 -0.67 -11.29
N ALA A 408 -34.22 -1.14 -10.89
CA ALA A 408 -34.14 -2.40 -10.14
C ALA A 408 -34.87 -2.24 -8.80
N PRO A 409 -35.78 -3.15 -8.42
CA PRO A 409 -36.38 -3.13 -7.10
C PRO A 409 -35.29 -3.34 -6.03
N LEU A 410 -35.34 -2.55 -4.95
CA LEU A 410 -34.46 -2.78 -3.79
C LEU A 410 -34.62 -4.23 -3.32
N PRO A 411 -33.56 -4.95 -3.03
CA PRO A 411 -33.66 -6.29 -2.47
C PRO A 411 -34.40 -6.20 -1.13
N THR A 412 -35.46 -6.95 -1.01
CA THR A 412 -36.16 -7.14 0.28
C THR A 412 -35.13 -7.68 1.27
N PRO A 413 -35.01 -7.13 2.47
CA PRO A 413 -34.04 -7.62 3.45
C PRO A 413 -34.30 -9.11 3.70
N THR A 414 -33.35 -9.95 3.39
CA THR A 414 -33.36 -11.36 3.73
C THR A 414 -33.47 -11.45 5.27
N PRO A 415 -34.42 -12.20 5.82
CA PRO A 415 -34.56 -12.31 7.27
C PRO A 415 -33.25 -12.82 7.84
N THR A 416 -32.69 -12.05 8.79
CA THR A 416 -31.51 -12.43 9.55
C THR A 416 -31.76 -13.81 10.18
N PRO A 417 -30.91 -14.81 9.97
CA PRO A 417 -31.06 -16.09 10.62
C PRO A 417 -31.03 -15.86 12.13
N THR A 418 -32.04 -16.37 12.82
CA THR A 418 -32.10 -16.35 14.27
C THR A 418 -30.84 -17.01 14.83
N PRO A 419 -30.11 -16.39 15.76
CA PRO A 419 -28.88 -16.95 16.27
C PRO A 419 -29.19 -18.32 16.94
N THR A 420 -28.55 -19.36 16.46
CA THR A 420 -28.52 -20.67 17.09
C THR A 420 -27.94 -20.50 18.51
N PRO A 421 -28.53 -21.05 19.56
CA PRO A 421 -28.02 -20.87 20.92
C PRO A 421 -26.58 -21.39 21.00
N THR A 422 -25.67 -20.54 21.43
CA THR A 422 -24.27 -20.87 21.71
C THR A 422 -24.23 -21.97 22.79
N PRO A 423 -23.54 -23.09 22.58
CA PRO A 423 -23.35 -24.07 23.60
C PRO A 423 -22.62 -23.49 24.80
N THR A 424 -23.15 -23.74 25.99
CA THR A 424 -22.55 -23.36 27.28
C THR A 424 -21.11 -23.90 27.35
N PRO A 425 -20.10 -23.07 27.73
CA PRO A 425 -18.74 -23.54 27.82
C PRO A 425 -18.61 -24.62 28.91
N THR A 426 -18.11 -25.77 28.51
CA THR A 426 -17.66 -26.82 29.45
C THR A 426 -16.46 -26.27 30.24
N PRO A 427 -16.38 -26.51 31.58
CA PRO A 427 -15.28 -25.95 32.37
C PRO A 427 -13.92 -26.49 31.87
N THR A 428 -13.02 -25.56 31.56
CA THR A 428 -11.63 -25.82 31.19
C THR A 428 -10.92 -26.46 32.38
N PRO A 429 -10.22 -27.58 32.21
CA PRO A 429 -9.37 -28.13 33.26
C PRO A 429 -8.23 -27.17 33.58
N THR A 430 -8.05 -26.92 34.85
CA THR A 430 -6.94 -26.10 35.39
C THR A 430 -5.59 -26.71 35.00
N LEU A 431 -4.82 -25.98 34.23
CA LEU A 431 -3.46 -26.32 33.89
C LEU A 431 -2.59 -26.28 35.17
N VAL A 432 -2.12 -27.42 35.59
CA VAL A 432 -1.02 -27.55 36.55
C VAL A 432 0.24 -27.06 35.88
N ILE A 433 0.83 -25.95 36.35
CA ILE A 433 2.10 -25.44 35.91
C ILE A 433 3.19 -26.37 36.40
N ASN A 434 3.74 -27.18 35.51
CA ASN A 434 5.00 -27.84 35.77
C ASN A 434 6.15 -26.83 35.54
N PRO A 435 7.18 -26.82 36.41
CA PRO A 435 8.30 -25.90 36.28
C PRO A 435 9.05 -26.12 34.95
N ALA A 436 9.52 -25.02 34.39
CA ALA A 436 10.27 -24.98 33.15
C ALA A 436 11.43 -25.98 33.13
N PRO A 437 11.64 -26.72 32.03
CA PRO A 437 12.86 -27.47 31.87
C PRO A 437 14.03 -26.51 31.71
N THR A 438 15.01 -26.66 32.57
CA THR A 438 16.33 -26.07 32.45
C THR A 438 16.94 -26.32 31.08
N THR A 439 17.43 -25.26 30.47
CA THR A 439 18.48 -25.18 29.43
C THR A 439 18.79 -26.48 28.70
N GLY A 440 18.25 -26.64 27.51
CA GLY A 440 18.73 -27.60 26.52
C GLY A 440 20.18 -27.23 26.10
N PRO A 441 20.98 -28.19 25.67
CA PRO A 441 22.40 -27.96 25.41
C PRO A 441 22.57 -26.98 24.25
N VAL A 442 23.30 -25.92 24.48
CA VAL A 442 23.81 -25.02 23.46
C VAL A 442 24.81 -25.81 22.62
N ASN A 443 24.43 -26.19 21.41
CA ASN A 443 25.38 -26.86 20.53
C ASN A 443 26.26 -25.78 19.88
N PRO A 444 27.60 -25.85 19.99
CA PRO A 444 28.50 -24.85 19.45
C PRO A 444 28.48 -24.94 17.93
N GLY A 445 28.01 -23.85 17.26
CA GLY A 445 28.29 -23.64 15.86
C GLY A 445 29.79 -23.71 15.59
N ILE A 446 30.19 -24.15 14.39
CA ILE A 446 31.62 -24.25 14.02
C ILE A 446 32.25 -22.86 14.16
N THR A 447 33.11 -22.72 15.09
CA THR A 447 33.83 -21.50 15.43
C THR A 447 35.08 -21.40 14.56
N ASN A 448 35.15 -20.38 13.69
CA ASN A 448 36.44 -19.72 13.48
C ASN A 448 36.63 -18.76 14.66
N GLY A 449 36.96 -19.25 15.80
CA GLY A 449 37.29 -18.64 17.08
C GLY A 449 36.57 -17.36 17.56
N VAL A 450 35.87 -16.63 16.67
CA VAL A 450 35.40 -15.26 16.90
C VAL A 450 34.01 -14.94 16.30
N ILE A 451 33.49 -15.74 15.35
CA ILE A 451 32.16 -15.56 14.81
C ILE A 451 31.32 -16.79 15.14
N THR A 452 30.16 -16.60 15.77
CA THR A 452 29.23 -17.68 16.11
C THR A 452 27.83 -17.41 15.57
N ALA A 453 27.17 -18.45 15.04
CA ALA A 453 25.79 -18.40 14.67
C ALA A 453 24.93 -19.23 15.63
N LYS A 454 23.72 -18.73 15.95
CA LYS A 454 22.81 -19.40 16.88
C LYS A 454 21.33 -19.09 16.50
N ILE A 455 20.44 -19.95 17.00
CA ILE A 455 19.00 -19.61 17.01
C ILE A 455 18.66 -19.05 18.39
N VAL A 456 17.93 -17.95 18.39
CA VAL A 456 17.31 -17.37 19.58
C VAL A 456 15.82 -17.61 19.47
N THR A 457 15.27 -18.48 20.30
CA THR A 457 13.84 -18.77 20.33
C THR A 457 13.08 -17.60 20.97
N ASP A 458 12.12 -17.03 20.23
CA ASP A 458 11.26 -15.94 20.73
C ASP A 458 10.00 -16.52 21.39
N SER A 459 9.43 -17.60 20.82
CA SER A 459 8.25 -18.29 21.33
C SER A 459 8.23 -19.76 20.96
N SER A 460 7.55 -20.58 21.77
CA SER A 460 7.36 -22.01 21.48
C SER A 460 5.99 -22.49 21.95
N TRP A 461 5.44 -23.48 21.26
CA TRP A 461 4.16 -24.13 21.56
C TRP A 461 4.26 -25.64 21.27
N PRO A 462 3.31 -26.46 21.75
CA PRO A 462 3.28 -27.87 21.37
C PRO A 462 3.24 -28.04 19.84
N GLY A 463 4.33 -28.57 19.27
CA GLY A 463 4.46 -28.83 17.84
C GLY A 463 5.06 -27.70 17.00
N GLY A 464 5.63 -26.62 17.59
CA GLY A 464 6.31 -25.58 16.82
C GLY A 464 7.00 -24.54 17.68
N TRP A 465 7.74 -23.63 17.01
CA TRP A 465 8.44 -22.51 17.64
C TRP A 465 8.68 -21.39 16.61
N CYS A 466 8.90 -20.19 17.10
CA CYS A 466 9.45 -19.06 16.32
C CYS A 466 10.74 -18.57 16.97
N GLY A 467 11.63 -18.07 16.12
CA GLY A 467 12.90 -17.54 16.62
C GLY A 467 13.69 -16.79 15.55
N LYS A 468 14.83 -16.24 15.97
CA LYS A 468 15.75 -15.47 15.15
C LYS A 468 17.05 -16.22 14.93
N LEU A 469 17.61 -16.05 13.73
CA LEU A 469 18.93 -16.51 13.38
C LEU A 469 19.93 -15.42 13.78
N GLY A 470 20.71 -15.65 14.83
CA GLY A 470 21.67 -14.71 15.35
C GLY A 470 23.08 -15.01 14.87
N VAL A 471 23.83 -13.98 14.46
CA VAL A 471 25.27 -14.05 14.19
C VAL A 471 26.00 -13.10 15.13
N GLN A 472 26.80 -13.64 16.01
CA GLN A 472 27.66 -12.88 16.91
C GLN A 472 29.03 -12.65 16.25
N ASN A 473 29.41 -11.39 16.11
CA ASN A 473 30.75 -10.99 15.65
C ASN A 473 31.62 -10.64 16.82
N GLY A 474 32.54 -11.53 17.15
CA GLY A 474 33.59 -11.27 18.19
C GLY A 474 34.89 -10.71 17.60
N THR A 475 34.92 -10.31 16.32
CA THR A 475 36.08 -9.70 15.67
C THR A 475 36.18 -8.20 15.94
N SER A 476 37.36 -7.61 15.74
CA SER A 476 37.57 -6.16 15.78
C SER A 476 37.08 -5.43 14.51
N ASN A 477 36.55 -6.13 13.50
CA ASN A 477 36.13 -5.57 12.23
C ASN A 477 34.63 -5.75 12.04
N LYS A 478 33.98 -4.86 11.24
CA LYS A 478 32.63 -5.07 10.78
C LYS A 478 32.60 -6.26 9.81
N ILE A 479 31.64 -7.16 9.99
CA ILE A 479 31.36 -8.25 9.05
C ILE A 479 30.04 -8.04 8.32
N VAL A 480 29.94 -8.55 7.10
CA VAL A 480 28.70 -8.74 6.35
C VAL A 480 28.35 -10.21 6.38
N ILE A 481 27.07 -10.52 6.55
CA ILE A 481 26.57 -11.89 6.62
C ILE A 481 26.00 -12.24 5.24
N ASP A 482 26.70 -13.12 4.53
CA ASP A 482 26.34 -13.47 3.15
C ASP A 482 25.32 -14.60 3.11
N ARG A 483 25.36 -15.54 4.08
CA ARG A 483 24.50 -16.72 4.13
C ARG A 483 24.41 -17.28 5.54
N MET A 484 23.26 -17.89 5.86
CA MET A 484 23.06 -18.76 7.02
C MET A 484 22.42 -20.06 6.57
N GLU A 485 22.66 -21.16 7.27
CA GLU A 485 22.09 -22.47 6.93
C GLU A 485 21.89 -23.32 8.18
N PHE A 486 20.87 -24.18 8.15
CA PHE A 486 20.54 -25.10 9.23
C PHE A 486 19.68 -26.27 8.72
N ASP A 487 19.63 -27.34 9.50
CA ASP A 487 18.78 -28.51 9.20
C ASP A 487 17.56 -28.52 10.12
N LEU A 488 16.38 -28.72 9.52
CA LEU A 488 15.15 -28.97 10.26
C LEU A 488 15.14 -30.39 10.81
N ALA A 489 14.52 -30.59 11.96
CA ALA A 489 14.18 -31.92 12.45
C ALA A 489 13.30 -32.67 11.43
N ILE A 490 13.36 -33.99 11.44
CA ILE A 490 12.57 -34.83 10.55
C ILE A 490 11.07 -34.53 10.76
N GLY A 491 10.39 -34.23 9.66
CA GLY A 491 8.97 -33.82 9.69
C GLY A 491 8.73 -32.35 10.01
N GLY A 492 9.77 -31.57 10.28
CA GLY A 492 9.65 -30.11 10.50
C GLY A 492 9.38 -29.38 9.20
N ALA A 493 8.66 -28.26 9.28
CA ALA A 493 8.40 -27.37 8.16
C ALA A 493 8.52 -25.90 8.59
N VAL A 494 9.14 -25.08 7.72
CA VAL A 494 9.15 -23.62 7.88
C VAL A 494 7.76 -23.12 7.54
N SER A 495 7.11 -22.42 8.49
CA SER A 495 5.75 -21.91 8.31
C SER A 495 5.71 -20.42 8.03
N THR A 496 6.67 -19.67 8.56
CA THR A 496 6.77 -18.19 8.37
C THR A 496 8.24 -17.79 8.43
N THR A 497 8.64 -16.82 7.63
CA THR A 497 10.01 -16.27 7.61
C THR A 497 9.96 -14.75 7.52
N TRP A 498 11.00 -14.07 8.00
CA TRP A 498 11.15 -12.61 7.85
C TRP A 498 12.63 -12.21 7.72
N ASN A 499 12.86 -11.11 7.04
CA ASN A 499 14.18 -10.52 6.81
C ASN A 499 15.23 -11.52 6.26
N GLY A 500 14.84 -12.22 5.17
CA GLY A 500 15.74 -13.13 4.46
C GLY A 500 14.97 -14.02 3.49
N THR A 501 15.67 -14.57 2.52
CA THR A 501 15.14 -15.58 1.58
C THR A 501 15.51 -16.95 2.09
N PHE A 502 14.52 -17.81 2.27
CA PHE A 502 14.68 -19.15 2.79
C PHE A 502 14.42 -20.18 1.68
N THR A 503 15.43 -20.95 1.33
CA THR A 503 15.33 -22.01 0.33
C THR A 503 15.52 -23.36 1.02
N ARG A 504 14.60 -24.32 0.77
CA ARG A 504 14.63 -25.64 1.38
C ARG A 504 14.96 -26.72 0.35
N VAL A 505 15.90 -27.60 0.70
CA VAL A 505 16.22 -28.83 -0.04
C VAL A 505 16.22 -30.01 0.93
N GLY A 506 15.19 -30.84 0.89
CA GLY A 506 15.01 -31.89 1.91
C GLY A 506 14.76 -31.27 3.31
N ASN A 507 15.59 -31.61 4.28
CA ASN A 507 15.55 -31.01 5.62
C ASN A 507 16.49 -29.80 5.75
N HIS A 508 17.36 -29.58 4.78
CA HIS A 508 18.32 -28.47 4.79
C HIS A 508 17.65 -27.16 4.35
N VAL A 509 17.88 -26.10 5.13
CA VAL A 509 17.37 -24.75 4.86
C VAL A 509 18.55 -23.81 4.68
N LEU A 510 18.57 -23.18 3.51
CA LEU A 510 19.51 -22.15 3.15
C LEU A 510 18.84 -20.80 3.31
N VAL A 511 19.51 -19.87 3.98
CA VAL A 511 18.99 -18.54 4.25
C VAL A 511 19.95 -17.49 3.67
N THR A 512 19.46 -16.73 2.72
CA THR A 512 20.12 -15.52 2.24
C THR A 512 19.55 -14.34 3.04
N PRO A 513 20.33 -13.76 3.97
CA PRO A 513 19.86 -12.61 4.73
C PRO A 513 19.75 -11.36 3.84
N PRO A 514 19.08 -10.29 4.28
CA PRO A 514 18.97 -9.07 3.50
C PRO A 514 20.37 -8.46 3.23
N SER A 515 20.50 -7.72 2.14
CA SER A 515 21.79 -7.14 1.70
C SER A 515 22.46 -6.21 2.72
N TRP A 516 21.70 -5.71 3.69
CA TRP A 516 22.20 -4.89 4.81
C TRP A 516 22.61 -5.71 6.04
N ALA A 517 22.47 -7.04 6.00
CA ALA A 517 22.82 -7.91 7.12
C ALA A 517 24.31 -7.81 7.46
N ALA A 518 24.59 -7.16 8.57
CA ALA A 518 25.95 -6.92 9.03
C ALA A 518 25.99 -6.82 10.55
N ALA A 519 27.13 -7.18 11.15
CA ALA A 519 27.40 -6.96 12.55
C ALA A 519 28.67 -6.10 12.70
N ALA A 520 28.60 -5.02 13.48
CA ALA A 520 29.76 -4.23 13.85
C ALA A 520 30.76 -5.07 14.68
N ALA A 521 31.95 -4.56 14.90
CA ALA A 521 32.93 -5.20 15.79
C ALA A 521 32.32 -5.48 17.19
N ASN A 522 32.47 -6.65 17.69
CA ASN A 522 31.97 -7.09 19.00
C ASN A 522 30.46 -6.94 19.20
N SER A 523 29.67 -7.02 18.11
CA SER A 523 28.19 -6.92 18.13
C SER A 523 27.51 -8.12 17.48
N SER A 524 26.17 -8.15 17.49
CA SER A 524 25.37 -9.22 16.87
C SER A 524 24.43 -8.68 15.81
N PHE A 525 24.11 -9.55 14.87
CA PHE A 525 22.97 -9.42 13.96
C PHE A 525 21.91 -10.45 14.36
N THR A 526 20.63 -10.05 14.49
CA THR A 526 19.53 -10.93 14.91
C THR A 526 18.19 -10.59 14.23
N ASP A 527 18.22 -9.99 13.06
CA ASP A 527 16.99 -9.48 12.44
C ASP A 527 16.31 -10.47 11.48
N THR A 528 17.01 -11.53 11.08
CA THR A 528 16.44 -12.62 10.26
C THR A 528 15.79 -13.67 11.15
N GLY A 529 14.57 -14.11 10.83
CA GLY A 529 13.90 -15.09 11.68
C GLY A 529 12.87 -15.95 10.96
N LEU A 530 12.32 -16.92 11.69
CA LEU A 530 11.39 -17.89 11.16
C LEU A 530 10.51 -18.50 12.25
N CYS A 531 9.35 -19.03 11.81
CA CYS A 531 8.57 -19.98 12.58
C CYS A 531 8.62 -21.36 11.93
N VAL A 532 8.68 -22.40 12.75
CA VAL A 532 8.79 -23.80 12.30
C VAL A 532 7.77 -24.67 13.02
N THR A 533 7.15 -25.60 12.30
CA THR A 533 6.47 -26.73 12.92
C THR A 533 7.48 -27.85 13.16
N GLY A 534 7.46 -28.43 14.35
CA GLY A 534 8.45 -29.44 14.76
C GLY A 534 9.45 -28.94 15.79
N ALA A 535 10.50 -29.73 16.06
CA ALA A 535 11.56 -29.38 17.00
C ALA A 535 12.49 -28.30 16.42
N ALA A 536 13.10 -27.50 17.30
CA ALA A 536 14.08 -26.50 16.89
C ALA A 536 15.31 -27.16 16.24
N PRO A 537 15.95 -26.54 15.23
CA PRO A 537 17.21 -27.01 14.66
C PRO A 537 18.33 -27.06 15.71
N VAL A 538 19.23 -28.02 15.55
CA VAL A 538 20.30 -28.28 16.52
C VAL A 538 21.50 -27.36 16.30
N ALA A 539 21.72 -26.86 15.07
CA ALA A 539 22.84 -26.00 14.71
C ALA A 539 22.51 -25.04 13.58
N VAL A 540 23.12 -23.86 13.60
CA VAL A 540 23.10 -22.87 12.52
C VAL A 540 24.53 -22.55 12.13
N MET A 541 24.80 -22.44 10.83
CA MET A 541 26.07 -21.99 10.28
C MET A 541 25.88 -20.63 9.60
N ALA A 542 26.90 -19.78 9.62
CA ALA A 542 26.89 -18.52 8.88
C ALA A 542 28.18 -18.35 8.08
N THR A 543 28.03 -17.92 6.83
CA THR A 543 29.14 -17.46 5.99
C THR A 543 29.20 -15.94 6.04
N THR A 544 30.37 -15.40 6.37
CA THR A 544 30.57 -13.95 6.56
C THR A 544 31.85 -13.49 5.88
N ARG A 545 31.91 -12.19 5.53
CA ARG A 545 33.10 -11.52 5.03
C ARG A 545 33.38 -10.25 5.83
N ILE A 546 34.67 -9.90 5.98
CA ILE A 546 35.11 -8.69 6.69
C ILE A 546 34.99 -7.49 5.71
N VAL A 547 34.40 -6.40 6.18
CA VAL A 547 34.32 -5.15 5.39
C VAL A 547 35.70 -4.47 5.42
N GLY A 548 36.25 -4.18 4.25
CA GLY A 548 37.55 -3.51 4.09
C GLY A 548 38.77 -4.43 4.02
N ALA A 549 38.60 -5.74 4.07
CA ALA A 549 39.66 -6.66 3.75
C ALA A 549 39.94 -6.62 2.23
N ILE A 550 41.12 -6.12 1.84
CA ILE A 550 41.62 -6.27 0.46
C ILE A 550 41.95 -7.76 0.32
N THR A 551 41.20 -8.45 -0.56
CA THR A 551 41.55 -9.81 -0.95
C THR A 551 42.93 -9.75 -1.57
N PRO A 552 43.96 -10.47 -1.07
CA PRO A 552 45.24 -10.50 -1.77
C PRO A 552 45.03 -11.16 -3.12
N THR A 553 45.32 -10.42 -4.16
CA THR A 553 45.39 -10.93 -5.53
C THR A 553 46.38 -12.11 -5.54
N PRO A 554 46.01 -13.31 -5.97
CA PRO A 554 46.97 -14.40 -6.08
C PRO A 554 48.01 -13.97 -7.13
N SER A 555 49.28 -13.92 -6.68
CA SER A 555 50.42 -13.78 -7.57
C SER A 555 50.45 -14.95 -8.52
N VAL A 556 50.21 -14.69 -9.81
CA VAL A 556 50.29 -15.70 -10.88
C VAL A 556 51.77 -16.07 -11.10
N SER A 557 52.15 -17.25 -10.67
CA SER A 557 53.32 -17.95 -11.23
C SER A 557 52.90 -18.60 -12.53
N PRO A 558 53.69 -18.49 -13.64
CA PRO A 558 53.27 -18.99 -14.93
C PRO A 558 53.30 -20.53 -14.95
N SER A 559 52.16 -21.14 -15.08
CA SER A 559 52.02 -22.57 -15.36
C SER A 559 51.25 -22.74 -16.69
N VAL A 560 51.84 -23.56 -17.57
CA VAL A 560 51.43 -23.93 -18.90
C VAL A 560 49.96 -24.27 -19.06
N THR A 561 49.39 -23.67 -20.07
CA THR A 561 48.01 -23.83 -20.56
C THR A 561 47.77 -25.22 -21.13
N PRO A 562 46.70 -25.92 -20.69
CA PRO A 562 46.01 -26.85 -21.58
C PRO A 562 44.92 -26.09 -22.30
N THR A 563 44.98 -26.07 -23.62
CA THR A 563 43.96 -25.55 -24.53
C THR A 563 42.67 -26.40 -24.35
N LEU A 564 41.67 -25.85 -23.74
CA LEU A 564 40.30 -26.43 -23.80
C LEU A 564 39.60 -25.91 -25.05
N PRO A 565 38.77 -26.77 -25.71
CA PRO A 565 38.01 -26.36 -26.89
C PRO A 565 36.98 -25.27 -26.55
N PRO A 566 36.53 -24.47 -27.52
CA PRO A 566 35.60 -23.36 -27.25
C PRO A 566 34.30 -23.88 -26.66
N THR A 567 34.03 -23.50 -25.44
CA THR A 567 32.80 -23.85 -24.73
C THR A 567 31.60 -23.25 -25.47
N ALA A 568 30.67 -24.11 -25.87
CA ALA A 568 29.43 -23.77 -26.54
C ALA A 568 28.66 -22.72 -25.73
N GLN A 569 28.07 -21.78 -26.45
CA GLN A 569 27.17 -20.77 -25.85
C GLN A 569 26.04 -21.46 -25.05
N LEU A 570 25.98 -21.14 -23.78
CA LEU A 570 25.07 -21.77 -22.83
C LEU A 570 23.81 -20.89 -22.57
N LEU A 571 23.55 -19.89 -23.42
CA LEU A 571 22.37 -19.03 -23.38
C LEU A 571 21.49 -19.27 -24.59
N THR A 572 20.19 -19.45 -24.35
CA THR A 572 19.17 -19.46 -25.39
C THR A 572 18.30 -18.20 -25.28
N VAL A 573 17.82 -17.71 -26.43
CA VAL A 573 16.97 -16.52 -26.51
C VAL A 573 15.66 -16.86 -27.20
N THR A 574 14.56 -16.46 -26.59
CA THR A 574 13.23 -16.58 -27.17
C THR A 574 12.58 -15.19 -27.21
N MET A 575 12.14 -14.77 -28.41
CA MET A 575 11.32 -13.58 -28.58
C MET A 575 9.86 -13.93 -28.38
N LEU A 576 9.22 -13.33 -27.40
CA LEU A 576 7.80 -13.50 -27.08
C LEU A 576 6.99 -12.42 -27.79
N LYS A 577 5.83 -12.79 -28.32
CA LYS A 577 4.90 -11.85 -28.97
C LYS A 577 3.94 -11.29 -27.93
N ASP A 578 4.17 -10.06 -27.49
CA ASP A 578 3.31 -9.41 -26.49
C ASP A 578 2.10 -8.76 -27.15
N SER A 579 2.31 -7.94 -28.18
CA SER A 579 1.24 -7.27 -28.91
C SER A 579 1.64 -6.96 -30.34
N THR A 580 0.66 -6.82 -31.23
CA THR A 580 0.87 -6.40 -32.63
C THR A 580 -0.34 -5.56 -33.05
N TRP A 581 -0.10 -4.43 -33.72
CA TRP A 581 -1.14 -3.56 -34.28
C TRP A 581 -0.72 -3.10 -35.67
N ASP A 582 -1.61 -2.44 -36.38
CA ASP A 582 -1.26 -1.90 -37.70
C ASP A 582 -0.16 -0.85 -37.58
N GLY A 583 1.01 -1.14 -38.19
CA GLY A 583 2.20 -0.29 -38.15
C GLY A 583 3.14 -0.50 -36.94
N GLY A 584 2.90 -1.48 -36.04
CA GLY A 584 3.81 -1.70 -34.90
C GLY A 584 3.63 -3.01 -34.14
N TYR A 585 4.55 -3.26 -33.22
CA TYR A 585 4.50 -4.42 -32.31
C TYR A 585 5.33 -4.17 -31.06
N CYS A 586 5.05 -4.94 -30.01
CA CYS A 586 5.93 -5.11 -28.85
C CYS A 586 6.38 -6.57 -28.72
N ARG A 587 7.59 -6.74 -28.22
CA ARG A 587 8.23 -8.06 -27.96
C ARG A 587 8.93 -8.04 -26.62
N SER A 588 8.70 -9.07 -25.82
CA SER A 588 9.54 -9.38 -24.67
C SER A 588 10.59 -10.41 -25.06
N VAL A 589 11.73 -10.37 -24.42
CA VAL A 589 12.84 -11.29 -24.70
C VAL A 589 13.14 -12.13 -23.48
N GLN A 590 12.98 -13.43 -23.62
CA GLN A 590 13.39 -14.40 -22.60
C GLN A 590 14.81 -14.89 -22.92
N VAL A 591 15.71 -14.77 -21.94
CA VAL A 591 17.06 -15.32 -21.97
C VAL A 591 17.14 -16.42 -20.94
N THR A 592 17.58 -17.63 -21.37
CA THR A 592 17.68 -18.82 -20.53
C THR A 592 19.13 -19.30 -20.47
N ASN A 593 19.65 -19.52 -19.29
CA ASN A 593 20.93 -20.17 -19.06
C ASN A 593 20.73 -21.71 -19.16
N THR A 594 21.19 -22.31 -20.26
CA THR A 594 21.13 -23.77 -20.47
C THR A 594 22.38 -24.50 -19.98
N GLY A 595 23.34 -23.76 -19.40
CA GLY A 595 24.58 -24.29 -18.86
C GLY A 595 24.47 -24.70 -17.40
N GLY A 596 25.51 -25.38 -16.92
CA GLY A 596 25.63 -25.85 -15.52
C GLY A 596 26.29 -24.84 -14.56
N GLN A 597 26.62 -23.64 -15.02
CA GLN A 597 27.25 -22.59 -14.21
C GLN A 597 26.40 -21.32 -14.21
N GLU A 598 26.48 -20.58 -13.13
CA GLU A 598 25.83 -19.27 -13.03
C GLU A 598 26.50 -18.27 -13.99
N ILE A 599 25.68 -17.46 -14.65
CA ILE A 599 26.10 -16.37 -15.53
C ILE A 599 25.86 -15.05 -14.82
N SER A 600 26.91 -14.24 -14.64
CA SER A 600 26.87 -12.97 -13.94
C SER A 600 26.72 -11.73 -14.85
N GLY A 601 26.50 -11.97 -16.12
CA GLY A 601 26.25 -10.90 -17.09
C GLY A 601 26.02 -11.50 -18.48
N TRP A 602 25.16 -10.86 -19.27
CA TRP A 602 24.88 -11.29 -20.64
C TRP A 602 24.65 -10.06 -21.54
N THR A 603 24.79 -10.28 -22.82
CA THR A 603 24.51 -9.27 -23.84
C THR A 603 23.65 -9.89 -24.92
N LEU A 604 22.45 -9.33 -25.13
CA LEU A 604 21.55 -9.73 -26.20
C LEU A 604 21.90 -8.96 -27.49
N ARG A 605 21.90 -9.68 -28.62
CA ARG A 605 22.06 -9.09 -29.94
C ARG A 605 21.00 -9.62 -30.90
N PHE A 606 20.41 -8.71 -31.67
CA PHE A 606 19.48 -9.05 -32.75
C PHE A 606 19.49 -7.97 -33.83
N SER A 607 18.83 -8.25 -34.94
CA SER A 607 18.75 -7.29 -36.05
C SER A 607 17.33 -6.80 -36.25
N LEU A 608 17.20 -5.49 -36.52
CA LEU A 608 15.95 -4.85 -36.95
C LEU A 608 16.15 -4.20 -38.30
N PRO A 609 15.23 -4.32 -39.26
CA PRO A 609 15.28 -3.58 -40.51
C PRO A 609 15.43 -2.07 -40.31
N THR A 610 16.10 -1.37 -41.21
CA THR A 610 16.27 0.09 -41.09
C THR A 610 14.95 0.87 -41.17
N SER A 611 13.92 0.27 -41.79
CA SER A 611 12.55 0.81 -41.85
C SER A 611 11.79 0.73 -40.51
N VAL A 612 12.31 0.00 -39.54
CA VAL A 612 11.67 -0.17 -38.20
C VAL A 612 12.31 0.78 -37.21
N THR A 613 11.53 1.53 -36.48
CA THR A 613 11.96 2.42 -35.39
C THR A 613 11.55 1.82 -34.04
N VAL A 614 12.52 1.66 -33.12
CA VAL A 614 12.22 1.33 -31.73
C VAL A 614 11.61 2.56 -31.07
N THR A 615 10.37 2.45 -30.61
CA THR A 615 9.61 3.57 -30.01
C THR A 615 9.72 3.59 -28.50
N GLN A 616 9.91 2.41 -27.89
CA GLN A 616 10.05 2.24 -26.45
C GLN A 616 10.84 0.97 -26.15
N TYR A 617 11.57 0.93 -25.03
CA TYR A 617 12.17 -0.29 -24.48
C TYR A 617 12.28 -0.16 -22.96
N TRP A 618 12.37 -1.32 -22.27
CA TRP A 618 12.42 -1.39 -20.80
C TRP A 618 13.39 -2.46 -20.31
N SER A 619 13.82 -2.33 -19.06
CA SER A 619 14.64 -3.29 -18.30
C SER A 619 15.99 -3.64 -18.95
N GLY A 620 16.62 -2.70 -19.61
CA GLY A 620 17.96 -2.84 -20.21
C GLY A 620 18.39 -1.57 -20.91
N ASN A 621 19.64 -1.52 -21.34
CA ASN A 621 20.14 -0.44 -22.17
C ASN A 621 20.24 -0.94 -23.61
N LEU A 622 19.50 -0.31 -24.53
CA LEU A 622 19.45 -0.65 -25.95
C LEU A 622 20.30 0.35 -26.76
N VAL A 623 21.26 -0.19 -27.50
CA VAL A 623 22.06 0.57 -28.44
C VAL A 623 21.83 0.00 -29.84
N ARG A 624 21.50 0.87 -30.81
CA ARG A 624 21.30 0.52 -32.22
C ARG A 624 22.34 1.16 -33.13
N SER A 625 22.88 0.36 -34.04
CA SER A 625 23.79 0.81 -35.11
C SER A 625 23.34 0.18 -36.42
N GLY A 626 22.72 0.95 -37.30
CA GLY A 626 22.11 0.45 -38.53
C GLY A 626 21.00 -0.56 -38.26
N THR A 627 21.18 -1.79 -38.73
CA THR A 627 20.27 -2.91 -38.45
C THR A 627 20.59 -3.64 -37.14
N ALA A 628 21.79 -3.52 -36.60
CA ALA A 628 22.22 -4.25 -35.41
C ALA A 628 21.71 -3.56 -34.14
N VAL A 629 21.09 -4.35 -33.26
CA VAL A 629 20.66 -3.94 -31.91
C VAL A 629 21.45 -4.74 -30.90
N THR A 630 21.99 -4.05 -29.91
CA THR A 630 22.68 -4.64 -28.76
C THR A 630 22.02 -4.17 -27.51
N VAL A 631 21.71 -5.12 -26.60
CA VAL A 631 21.08 -4.83 -25.32
C VAL A 631 21.94 -5.39 -24.20
N THR A 632 22.23 -4.56 -23.21
CA THR A 632 22.77 -4.99 -21.92
C THR A 632 21.63 -4.96 -20.89
N PRO A 633 21.45 -6.03 -20.11
CA PRO A 633 20.36 -6.11 -19.14
C PRO A 633 20.51 -5.09 -18.02
N ALA A 634 19.42 -4.77 -17.35
CA ALA A 634 19.48 -4.10 -16.06
C ALA A 634 20.25 -4.98 -15.05
N THR A 635 20.91 -4.36 -14.09
CA THR A 635 21.81 -5.05 -13.13
C THR A 635 21.13 -6.21 -12.39
N TRP A 636 19.85 -6.08 -12.06
CA TRP A 636 19.06 -7.11 -11.40
C TRP A 636 18.70 -8.31 -12.29
N ALA A 637 18.74 -8.13 -13.62
CA ALA A 637 18.44 -9.15 -14.61
C ALA A 637 19.72 -9.78 -15.22
N ALA A 638 20.89 -9.35 -14.78
CA ALA A 638 22.17 -9.77 -15.34
C ALA A 638 22.63 -11.15 -14.84
N GLN A 639 22.13 -11.63 -13.72
CA GLN A 639 22.48 -12.92 -13.14
C GLN A 639 21.48 -14.00 -13.53
N LEU A 640 21.97 -15.12 -14.04
CA LEU A 640 21.18 -16.28 -14.44
C LEU A 640 21.77 -17.56 -13.82
N ALA A 641 21.08 -18.14 -12.87
CA ALA A 641 21.42 -19.43 -12.31
C ALA A 641 21.35 -20.55 -13.40
N PRO A 642 22.02 -21.70 -13.22
CA PRO A 642 21.88 -22.84 -14.12
C PRO A 642 20.42 -23.24 -14.31
N GLY A 643 19.97 -23.34 -15.56
CA GLY A 643 18.56 -23.59 -15.90
C GLY A 643 17.60 -22.40 -15.67
N GLY A 644 18.10 -21.29 -15.13
CA GLY A 644 17.30 -20.10 -14.89
C GLY A 644 16.98 -19.32 -16.15
N SER A 645 15.82 -18.67 -16.17
CA SER A 645 15.36 -17.80 -17.27
C SER A 645 14.99 -16.44 -16.74
N VAL A 646 15.21 -15.40 -17.54
CA VAL A 646 14.72 -14.05 -17.28
C VAL A 646 13.97 -13.52 -18.49
N THR A 647 12.78 -12.97 -18.28
CA THR A 647 11.98 -12.26 -19.28
C THR A 647 11.81 -10.83 -18.81
N SER A 648 12.90 -10.07 -18.80
CA SER A 648 12.90 -8.72 -18.25
C SER A 648 12.94 -7.65 -19.33
N PHE A 649 13.80 -7.84 -20.35
CA PHE A 649 13.93 -6.88 -21.43
C PHE A 649 12.79 -7.02 -22.44
N GLY A 650 12.26 -5.88 -22.86
CA GLY A 650 11.33 -5.81 -23.97
C GLY A 650 11.42 -4.50 -24.71
N PHE A 651 10.80 -4.43 -25.88
CA PHE A 651 10.74 -3.21 -26.69
C PHE A 651 9.50 -3.18 -27.57
N CYS A 652 9.05 -1.97 -27.90
CA CYS A 652 8.04 -1.72 -28.92
C CYS A 652 8.70 -1.06 -30.12
N ALA A 653 8.21 -1.39 -31.30
CA ALA A 653 8.73 -0.88 -32.56
C ALA A 653 7.59 -0.53 -33.52
N SER A 654 7.81 0.48 -34.36
CA SER A 654 6.90 0.90 -35.43
C SER A 654 7.58 0.90 -36.77
N SER A 655 6.79 0.74 -37.84
CA SER A 655 7.26 0.87 -39.23
C SER A 655 6.25 1.67 -40.04
N ALA A 656 6.74 2.49 -40.97
CA ALA A 656 5.89 3.27 -41.86
C ALA A 656 5.23 2.45 -43.00
N SER A 657 5.61 1.18 -43.15
CA SER A 657 5.03 0.23 -44.11
C SER A 657 4.40 -0.96 -43.38
N ASN A 658 3.21 -1.39 -43.83
CA ASN A 658 2.49 -2.54 -43.26
C ASN A 658 3.40 -3.73 -42.94
N LEU A 659 3.44 -4.13 -41.68
CA LEU A 659 4.32 -5.16 -41.12
C LEU A 659 3.78 -6.58 -41.42
N ASN A 660 3.63 -6.97 -42.67
CA ASN A 660 3.37 -8.36 -43.01
C ASN A 660 4.69 -9.16 -42.95
N GLY A 661 5.06 -9.65 -41.76
CA GLY A 661 6.05 -10.72 -41.57
C GLY A 661 7.54 -10.39 -41.73
N ALA A 662 7.91 -9.30 -42.39
CA ALA A 662 9.31 -8.99 -42.76
C ALA A 662 10.05 -8.06 -41.78
N ALA A 663 9.38 -7.52 -40.79
CA ALA A 663 9.93 -6.51 -39.88
C ALA A 663 10.19 -7.04 -38.44
N GLU A 664 10.07 -8.33 -38.22
CA GLU A 664 10.34 -8.99 -36.93
C GLU A 664 11.86 -8.99 -36.64
N PRO A 665 12.26 -8.98 -35.37
CA PRO A 665 13.67 -9.13 -34.98
C PRO A 665 14.22 -10.49 -35.46
N ALA A 666 15.38 -10.48 -36.05
CA ALA A 666 16.03 -11.66 -36.58
C ALA A 666 17.37 -11.95 -35.88
N GLY A 667 17.74 -13.23 -35.74
CA GLY A 667 19.04 -13.68 -35.28
C GLY A 667 19.35 -13.32 -33.83
N ALA A 668 18.38 -13.39 -32.92
CA ALA A 668 18.58 -13.10 -31.51
C ALA A 668 19.55 -14.10 -30.86
N THR A 669 20.63 -13.59 -30.29
CA THR A 669 21.63 -14.38 -29.54
C THR A 669 21.99 -13.66 -28.25
N ALA A 670 22.32 -14.41 -27.19
CA ALA A 670 22.90 -13.87 -25.97
C ALA A 670 24.26 -14.50 -25.68
N ARG A 671 25.18 -13.75 -25.10
CA ARG A 671 26.52 -14.16 -24.72
C ARG A 671 26.85 -13.69 -23.32
#